data_f472a60d945ad7db70f084faf290a282
#
_entry.id   f472a60d945ad7db70f084faf290a282
#
_cell.length_a   1.000
_cell.length_b   1.000
_cell.length_c   1.000
_cell.angle_alpha   90.00
_cell.angle_beta   90.00
_cell.angle_gamma   90.00
#
_symmetry.space_group_name_H-M   'P 1'
#
loop_
_entity.id
_entity.type
_entity.pdbx_description
1 polymer ?
#
loop_
_entity_poly.entity_id
_entity_poly.type
_entity_poly.pdbx_seq_one_letter_code
_entity_poly.pdbx_strand_id
1 'polypeptide(L)'
;MDNNLDNNQGGRRSDKGDPRRDQDPNRNKKNHQSILAFLICLLVTLVCFSLFTNMLQDNSSEITYDKFIDMVNNDEVKSVTLQSDNLTIVPKKQVNPYQEISYYTNLTEDETALTKRLEGTGIIFKSEPPDAFGEFMAMMLSVLLPSVLLFVLLMFFMRRMNKGGGGMMGVGKSRAKAYVQKETGITFKDVAGQDEAKESLQEVVEFLHNPGKYVEIGAKLPKGALLVGPPGTGKTLLAKAVAGEAHVPFFSLSGSEFVEMFVGVGASRVRDLFEEAKKNAPCIVFIDEIDAIGKSRDSHYGGGNDEREQTLNQLLAEMDGFDTSKGLLILAATNRPEVLEPALLRPGRFDRRVIVDRPDLKGRIDILKVHAKNVRLDDTVDFEAIALATSGAVGSDLANMVNEAAILAVKNGRHAVSQKDLLESVEVVLVGKEKKDRILSAQERRIVSYHEVGHALVSALQKDSEPVQKITIVPRTMGALGYVMQVPEEEKYLNTQKELEAMLVGYLGGRAAEEIVFDSVTTGASNDIEQATKVARAMITQYGMSKKFGLMGLATQENQYLNGRAVLNCGDNTATEVDHEVMELLRVSYEEAKRLISSHRKALDKIAAYLIRKETITGKEFMIIFRAVEKGLEVSDVLDAEGLKALDEAVKAEDKTDEANADTETAESAIAVPAIEQYR
;
A
#
# COMPACT_ATOMS: atom_id res chain seq x y z
N MET A 1 70.75 23.31 -7.38
CA MET A 1 70.65 24.64 -6.81
C MET A 1 69.19 24.75 -6.34
N ASP A 2 68.92 24.35 -5.09
CA ASP A 2 68.78 25.16 -3.89
C ASP A 2 67.58 26.10 -4.00
N ASN A 3 66.64 26.18 -3.15
CA ASN A 3 66.46 25.92 -1.72
C ASN A 3 64.98 25.98 -1.32
N ASN A 4 64.60 25.11 -0.41
CA ASN A 4 63.82 25.30 0.80
C ASN A 4 63.05 26.63 1.02
N LEU A 5 61.77 26.48 1.47
CA LEU A 5 61.37 26.79 2.85
C LEU A 5 59.83 26.57 3.06
N ASP A 6 59.57 25.87 4.11
CA ASP A 6 58.36 25.71 4.92
C ASP A 6 57.30 26.84 4.86
N ASN A 7 56.02 26.48 4.83
CA ASN A 7 55.15 26.82 5.97
C ASN A 7 53.79 26.08 5.94
N ASN A 8 53.64 25.31 6.93
CA ASN A 8 52.51 24.78 7.65
C ASN A 8 51.26 25.72 7.71
N GLN A 9 50.09 25.27 7.19
CA GLN A 9 48.81 25.63 7.80
C GLN A 9 47.73 24.60 7.45
N GLY A 10 47.12 24.05 8.49
CA GLY A 10 46.17 22.95 8.52
C GLY A 10 44.87 23.21 7.79
N GLY A 11 44.59 22.38 6.82
CA GLY A 11 43.28 22.20 6.20
C GLY A 11 42.46 21.17 6.98
N ARG A 12 41.44 21.62 7.69
CA ARG A 12 40.43 20.79 8.32
C ARG A 12 39.74 19.92 7.26
N ARG A 13 39.93 18.62 7.31
CA ARG A 13 39.07 17.65 6.66
C ARG A 13 37.72 17.67 7.37
N SER A 14 36.67 18.08 6.69
CA SER A 14 35.29 17.89 7.09
C SER A 14 34.93 16.40 6.94
N ASP A 15 34.89 15.73 8.05
CA ASP A 15 34.37 14.35 8.17
C ASP A 15 32.86 14.41 7.96
N LYS A 16 32.40 13.88 6.83
CA LYS A 16 30.98 13.66 6.58
C LYS A 16 30.53 12.46 7.41
N GLY A 17 29.98 12.74 8.58
CA GLY A 17 29.37 11.75 9.47
C GLY A 17 28.24 10.98 8.80
N ASP A 18 28.33 9.67 8.82
CA ASP A 18 27.32 8.68 8.49
C ASP A 18 26.10 8.86 9.41
N PRO A 19 24.86 9.00 8.91
CA PRO A 19 23.66 9.23 9.73
C PRO A 19 23.14 7.98 10.47
N ARG A 20 23.93 6.91 10.61
CA ARG A 20 23.48 5.66 11.26
C ARG A 20 24.04 5.36 12.64
N ARG A 21 24.60 6.36 13.34
CA ARG A 21 25.12 6.15 14.70
C ARG A 21 24.74 7.29 15.65
N ASP A 22 23.49 7.28 16.12
CA ASP A 22 23.12 7.86 17.40
C ASP A 22 21.94 7.11 18.01
N GLN A 23 22.12 5.81 18.24
CA GLN A 23 21.40 5.11 19.29
C GLN A 23 22.32 5.14 20.52
N ASP A 24 22.05 6.10 21.41
CA ASP A 24 22.74 6.24 22.70
C ASP A 24 22.50 4.96 23.54
N PRO A 25 23.51 4.09 23.74
CA PRO A 25 23.34 2.83 24.50
C PRO A 25 23.07 3.07 25.99
N ASN A 26 23.14 4.31 26.49
CA ASN A 26 22.89 4.68 27.87
C ASN A 26 21.41 4.89 28.20
N ARG A 27 20.52 5.03 27.24
CA ARG A 27 19.09 5.27 27.50
C ARG A 27 18.38 4.01 27.99
N ASN A 28 18.75 2.84 27.49
CA ASN A 28 18.21 1.57 27.94
C ASN A 28 18.76 1.15 29.32
N LYS A 29 20.01 1.47 29.66
CA LYS A 29 20.56 1.19 31.00
C LYS A 29 19.87 1.97 32.11
N LYS A 30 19.46 3.23 31.88
CA LYS A 30 18.72 4.02 32.88
C LYS A 30 17.33 3.48 33.19
N ASN A 31 16.62 2.94 32.22
CA ASN A 31 15.30 2.34 32.45
C ASN A 31 15.40 1.00 33.21
N HIS A 32 16.38 0.15 32.90
CA HIS A 32 16.61 -1.09 33.65
C HIS A 32 17.02 -0.83 35.09
N GLN A 33 17.84 0.19 35.35
CA GLN A 33 18.21 0.57 36.72
C GLN A 33 17.01 1.09 37.54
N SER A 34 16.08 1.79 36.93
CA SER A 34 14.88 2.28 37.61
C SER A 34 13.90 1.15 37.94
N ILE A 35 13.74 0.18 37.04
CA ILE A 35 12.92 -1.02 37.26
C ILE A 35 13.55 -1.92 38.30
N LEU A 36 14.87 -2.10 38.26
CA LEU A 36 15.61 -2.87 39.25
C LEU A 36 15.52 -2.24 40.64
N ALA A 37 15.65 -0.93 40.76
CA ALA A 37 15.49 -0.20 42.04
C ALA A 37 14.07 -0.34 42.58
N PHE A 38 13.03 -0.30 41.74
CA PHE A 38 11.64 -0.54 42.15
C PHE A 38 11.44 -1.96 42.68
N LEU A 39 11.96 -2.98 41.97
CA LEU A 39 11.88 -4.38 42.41
C LEU A 39 12.62 -4.61 43.73
N ILE A 40 13.78 -3.98 43.93
CA ILE A 40 14.52 -4.06 45.18
C ILE A 40 13.75 -3.41 46.35
N CYS A 41 13.15 -2.23 46.12
CA CYS A 41 12.32 -1.58 47.12
C CYS A 41 11.08 -2.42 47.49
N LEU A 42 10.42 -3.01 46.48
CA LEU A 42 9.27 -3.91 46.72
C LEU A 42 9.70 -5.16 47.50
N LEU A 43 10.84 -5.76 47.16
CA LEU A 43 11.36 -6.90 47.91
C LEU A 43 11.71 -6.56 49.34
N VAL A 44 12.35 -5.41 49.60
CA VAL A 44 12.67 -4.93 50.94
C VAL A 44 11.40 -4.67 51.74
N THR A 45 10.35 -4.08 51.15
CA THR A 45 9.06 -3.86 51.82
C THR A 45 8.39 -5.17 52.20
N LEU A 46 8.40 -6.18 51.32
CA LEU A 46 7.87 -7.53 51.60
C LEU A 46 8.66 -8.24 52.69
N VAL A 47 9.98 -8.13 52.69
CA VAL A 47 10.84 -8.71 53.72
C VAL A 47 10.59 -8.02 55.09
N CYS A 48 10.54 -6.69 55.13
CA CYS A 48 10.21 -5.94 56.35
C CYS A 48 8.82 -6.30 56.88
N PHE A 49 7.84 -6.46 55.99
CA PHE A 49 6.49 -6.89 56.37
C PHE A 49 6.48 -8.31 56.93
N SER A 50 7.20 -9.25 56.33
CA SER A 50 7.36 -10.63 56.83
C SER A 50 8.07 -10.69 58.20
N LEU A 51 9.11 -9.88 58.35
CA LEU A 51 9.80 -9.78 59.67
C LEU A 51 8.90 -9.15 60.72
N PHE A 52 8.12 -8.13 60.40
CA PHE A 52 7.19 -7.49 61.29
C PHE A 52 6.05 -8.44 61.71
N THR A 53 5.47 -9.20 60.77
CA THR A 53 4.43 -10.21 61.11
C THR A 53 4.98 -11.35 61.96
N ASN A 54 6.21 -11.78 61.70
CA ASN A 54 6.87 -12.78 62.56
C ASN A 54 7.21 -12.26 63.97
N MET A 55 7.43 -10.96 64.12
CA MET A 55 7.72 -10.33 65.42
C MET A 55 6.46 -10.15 66.27
N LEU A 56 5.29 -10.12 65.64
CA LEU A 56 3.98 -10.04 66.30
C LEU A 56 3.35 -11.41 66.61
N GLN A 57 3.96 -12.53 66.16
CA GLN A 57 3.51 -13.86 66.55
C GLN A 57 3.91 -14.17 67.98
N ASP A 58 2.91 -14.23 68.89
CA ASP A 58 3.08 -14.75 70.24
C ASP A 58 3.59 -16.18 70.17
N ASN A 59 4.61 -16.48 70.96
CA ASN A 59 5.20 -17.84 71.07
C ASN A 59 4.28 -18.77 71.90
N SER A 60 3.01 -18.84 71.57
CA SER A 60 2.06 -19.74 72.19
C SER A 60 1.87 -20.99 71.35
N SER A 61 1.96 -22.15 71.97
CA SER A 61 1.77 -23.45 71.31
C SER A 61 0.43 -24.05 71.75
N GLU A 62 -0.32 -24.56 70.79
CA GLU A 62 -1.58 -25.22 71.07
C GLU A 62 -1.32 -26.60 71.72
N ILE A 63 -2.07 -26.87 72.84
CA ILE A 63 -2.10 -28.17 73.48
C ILE A 63 -3.54 -28.66 73.61
N THR A 64 -3.72 -29.98 73.69
CA THR A 64 -5.06 -30.55 73.94
C THR A 64 -5.49 -30.30 75.37
N TYR A 65 -6.82 -30.19 75.62
CA TYR A 65 -7.37 -29.96 76.93
C TYR A 65 -6.99 -31.05 77.94
N ASP A 66 -6.91 -32.33 77.48
CA ASP A 66 -6.46 -33.46 78.33
C ASP A 66 -5.04 -33.25 78.80
N LYS A 67 -4.15 -32.78 77.96
CA LYS A 67 -2.75 -32.49 78.27
C LYS A 67 -2.65 -31.33 79.31
N PHE A 68 -3.50 -30.36 79.16
CA PHE A 68 -3.63 -29.25 80.18
C PHE A 68 -4.00 -29.84 81.53
N ILE A 69 -5.00 -30.72 81.58
CA ILE A 69 -5.43 -31.36 82.84
C ILE A 69 -4.29 -32.20 83.42
N ASP A 70 -3.58 -32.91 82.63
CA ASP A 70 -2.38 -33.65 83.07
C ASP A 70 -1.30 -32.74 83.67
N MET A 71 -1.03 -31.57 83.04
CA MET A 71 -0.12 -30.57 83.56
C MET A 71 -0.60 -29.95 84.88
N VAL A 72 -1.90 -29.77 85.06
CA VAL A 72 -2.51 -29.30 86.36
C VAL A 72 -2.31 -30.37 87.43
N ASN A 73 -2.59 -31.64 87.17
CA ASN A 73 -2.43 -32.77 88.10
C ASN A 73 -0.95 -33.04 88.49
N ASN A 74 0.00 -32.71 87.56
CA ASN A 74 1.43 -32.86 87.84
C ASN A 74 2.08 -31.62 88.47
N ASP A 75 1.31 -30.62 88.83
CA ASP A 75 1.77 -29.33 89.43
C ASP A 75 2.74 -28.54 88.56
N GLU A 76 2.59 -28.64 87.21
CA GLU A 76 3.45 -27.99 86.26
C GLU A 76 2.97 -26.62 85.77
N VAL A 77 1.76 -26.22 86.16
CA VAL A 77 1.10 -24.94 85.74
C VAL A 77 1.34 -23.89 86.78
N LYS A 78 1.77 -22.69 86.37
CA LYS A 78 1.96 -21.51 87.23
C LYS A 78 0.71 -20.64 87.29
N SER A 79 0.11 -20.33 86.15
CA SER A 79 -1.11 -19.51 86.03
C SER A 79 -1.90 -19.92 84.76
N VAL A 80 -3.22 -19.76 84.87
CA VAL A 80 -4.19 -19.96 83.82
C VAL A 80 -4.95 -18.68 83.65
N THR A 81 -5.01 -18.14 82.40
CA THR A 81 -5.85 -16.94 82.09
C THR A 81 -6.93 -17.38 81.11
N LEU A 82 -8.16 -17.15 81.45
CA LEU A 82 -9.33 -17.35 80.61
C LEU A 82 -9.59 -16.06 79.82
N GLN A 83 -9.61 -16.16 78.52
CA GLN A 83 -9.95 -15.05 77.66
C GLN A 83 -10.97 -15.51 76.58
N SER A 84 -12.21 -15.13 76.75
CA SER A 84 -13.34 -15.73 76.00
C SER A 84 -13.40 -17.26 76.23
N ASP A 85 -13.27 -18.07 75.22
CA ASP A 85 -13.30 -19.51 75.24
C ASP A 85 -11.89 -20.17 75.20
N ASN A 86 -10.84 -19.37 75.25
CA ASN A 86 -9.46 -19.79 75.22
C ASN A 86 -8.79 -19.68 76.57
N LEU A 87 -8.11 -20.76 76.94
CA LEU A 87 -7.25 -20.82 78.13
C LEU A 87 -5.82 -20.61 77.78
N THR A 88 -5.21 -19.54 78.29
CA THR A 88 -3.74 -19.35 78.16
C THR A 88 -3.08 -19.85 79.44
N ILE A 89 -2.14 -20.79 79.27
CA ILE A 89 -1.49 -21.58 80.32
C ILE A 89 -0.01 -21.22 80.36
N VAL A 90 0.49 -20.80 81.51
CA VAL A 90 1.89 -20.47 81.74
C VAL A 90 2.49 -21.58 82.65
N PRO A 91 3.48 -22.36 82.18
CA PRO A 91 4.12 -23.43 82.95
C PRO A 91 5.06 -22.84 84.03
N LYS A 92 5.26 -23.61 85.17
CA LYS A 92 6.21 -23.24 86.24
C LYS A 92 7.67 -23.30 85.82
N LYS A 93 8.02 -24.22 84.93
CA LYS A 93 9.37 -24.33 84.40
C LYS A 93 9.41 -23.66 83.03
N GLN A 94 10.09 -22.53 82.93
CA GLN A 94 10.38 -21.87 81.67
C GLN A 94 11.77 -22.32 81.17
N VAL A 95 11.88 -22.73 79.89
CA VAL A 95 13.09 -23.23 79.28
C VAL A 95 14.11 -22.13 78.98
N ASN A 96 13.67 -20.87 78.95
CA ASN A 96 14.51 -19.71 78.67
C ASN A 96 14.13 -18.50 79.53
N PRO A 97 15.04 -17.88 80.29
CA PRO A 97 14.74 -16.75 81.20
C PRO A 97 14.28 -15.45 80.46
N TYR A 98 14.49 -15.38 79.15
CA TYR A 98 14.17 -14.20 78.32
C TYR A 98 12.97 -14.38 77.41
N GLN A 99 12.26 -15.54 77.51
CA GLN A 99 11.14 -15.82 76.60
C GLN A 99 10.08 -16.63 77.37
N GLU A 100 8.95 -16.00 77.70
CA GLU A 100 7.81 -16.69 78.34
C GLU A 100 7.16 -17.58 77.30
N ILE A 101 7.19 -18.88 77.52
CA ILE A 101 6.46 -19.85 76.70
C ILE A 101 5.08 -19.98 77.31
N SER A 102 4.02 -19.73 76.54
CA SER A 102 2.65 -19.96 76.92
C SER A 102 2.05 -21.06 76.01
N TYR A 103 1.12 -21.81 76.62
CA TYR A 103 0.33 -22.79 75.88
C TYR A 103 -1.11 -22.26 75.80
N TYR A 104 -1.85 -22.57 74.81
CA TYR A 104 -3.26 -22.26 74.71
C TYR A 104 -4.06 -23.51 74.37
N THR A 105 -5.31 -23.56 74.91
CA THR A 105 -6.27 -24.62 74.60
C THR A 105 -7.68 -24.04 74.72
N ASN A 106 -8.63 -24.64 74.04
CA ASN A 106 -10.05 -24.21 74.20
C ASN A 106 -10.65 -24.82 75.45
N LEU A 107 -11.48 -24.04 76.12
CA LEU A 107 -12.27 -24.49 77.27
C LEU A 107 -13.32 -25.49 76.78
N THR A 108 -13.28 -26.75 77.28
CA THR A 108 -14.21 -27.81 76.91
C THR A 108 -15.18 -28.17 78.03
N GLU A 109 -15.02 -27.60 79.21
CA GLU A 109 -15.94 -27.76 80.39
C GLU A 109 -16.44 -26.37 80.86
N ASP A 110 -17.45 -26.37 81.74
CA ASP A 110 -18.02 -25.13 82.28
C ASP A 110 -16.98 -24.43 83.17
N GLU A 111 -16.89 -23.07 83.06
CA GLU A 111 -15.95 -22.23 83.82
C GLU A 111 -16.03 -22.51 85.35
N THR A 112 -17.24 -22.79 85.89
CA THR A 112 -17.44 -23.16 87.26
C THR A 112 -16.87 -24.53 87.64
N ALA A 113 -16.82 -25.47 86.70
CA ALA A 113 -16.22 -26.76 86.88
C ALA A 113 -14.68 -26.67 86.86
N LEU A 114 -14.13 -25.88 85.96
CA LEU A 114 -12.70 -25.59 85.94
C LEU A 114 -12.21 -24.88 87.15
N THR A 115 -12.94 -23.86 87.67
CA THR A 115 -12.58 -23.12 88.91
C THR A 115 -12.54 -24.04 90.08
N LYS A 116 -13.56 -24.92 90.33
CA LYS A 116 -13.56 -25.91 91.37
C LYS A 116 -12.39 -26.92 91.30
N ARG A 117 -11.95 -27.26 90.11
CA ARG A 117 -10.82 -28.19 89.87
C ARG A 117 -9.48 -27.52 90.21
N LEU A 118 -9.37 -26.20 89.98
CA LEU A 118 -8.19 -25.41 90.30
C LEU A 118 -8.14 -24.93 91.73
N GLU A 119 -9.25 -24.95 92.45
CA GLU A 119 -9.31 -24.64 93.88
C GLU A 119 -8.47 -25.61 94.69
N GLY A 120 -7.51 -25.09 95.46
CA GLY A 120 -6.60 -25.90 96.28
C GLY A 120 -5.30 -26.33 95.60
N THR A 121 -5.10 -26.12 94.27
CA THR A 121 -3.86 -26.50 93.55
C THR A 121 -2.77 -25.40 93.61
N GLY A 122 -3.09 -24.18 94.13
CA GLY A 122 -2.16 -23.04 94.19
C GLY A 122 -1.86 -22.39 92.80
N ILE A 123 -2.64 -22.69 91.79
CA ILE A 123 -2.53 -22.12 90.47
C ILE A 123 -3.29 -20.77 90.49
N ILE A 124 -2.66 -19.71 89.91
CA ILE A 124 -3.28 -18.39 89.78
C ILE A 124 -4.24 -18.42 88.57
N PHE A 125 -5.56 -18.42 88.85
CA PHE A 125 -6.58 -18.32 87.79
C PHE A 125 -7.04 -16.86 87.64
N LYS A 126 -7.01 -16.36 86.37
CA LYS A 126 -7.53 -15.03 86.02
C LYS A 126 -8.53 -15.14 84.87
N SER A 127 -9.62 -14.39 84.96
CA SER A 127 -10.50 -14.21 83.80
C SER A 127 -10.33 -12.75 83.35
N GLU A 128 -9.95 -12.54 82.15
CA GLU A 128 -9.75 -11.23 81.55
C GLU A 128 -10.76 -11.01 80.39
N PRO A 129 -11.43 -9.85 80.35
CA PRO A 129 -12.28 -9.55 79.18
C PRO A 129 -11.44 -9.43 77.91
N PRO A 130 -12.03 -9.74 76.78
CA PRO A 130 -11.31 -9.64 75.46
C PRO A 130 -10.89 -8.18 75.26
N ASP A 131 -9.59 -7.96 74.92
CA ASP A 131 -9.06 -6.64 74.58
C ASP A 131 -9.39 -6.30 73.13
N ALA A 132 -10.70 -6.08 72.90
CA ALA A 132 -11.22 -5.75 71.58
C ALA A 132 -10.61 -4.47 71.00
N PHE A 133 -10.13 -3.55 71.83
CA PHE A 133 -9.51 -2.31 71.42
C PHE A 133 -8.03 -2.56 70.97
N GLY A 134 -7.29 -3.36 71.71
CA GLY A 134 -5.94 -3.72 71.38
C GLY A 134 -5.87 -4.56 70.08
N GLU A 135 -6.76 -5.55 69.93
CA GLU A 135 -6.87 -6.35 68.71
C GLU A 135 -7.26 -5.50 67.46
N PHE A 136 -8.25 -4.60 67.66
CA PHE A 136 -8.64 -3.66 66.58
C PHE A 136 -7.49 -2.72 66.19
N MET A 137 -6.76 -2.19 67.17
CA MET A 137 -5.59 -1.33 66.89
C MET A 137 -4.45 -2.09 66.24
N ALA A 138 -4.18 -3.32 66.61
CA ALA A 138 -3.17 -4.19 65.98
C ALA A 138 -3.56 -4.50 64.54
N MET A 139 -4.83 -4.83 64.26
CA MET A 139 -5.37 -5.05 62.94
C MET A 139 -5.30 -3.79 62.09
N MET A 140 -5.70 -2.64 62.58
CA MET A 140 -5.61 -1.33 61.92
C MET A 140 -4.16 -0.99 61.59
N LEU A 141 -3.23 -1.20 62.50
CA LEU A 141 -1.81 -0.89 62.28
C LEU A 141 -1.17 -1.82 61.27
N SER A 142 -1.54 -3.10 61.25
CA SER A 142 -1.03 -4.10 60.29
C SER A 142 -1.48 -3.83 58.85
N VAL A 143 -2.64 -3.23 58.62
CA VAL A 143 -3.17 -2.91 57.30
C VAL A 143 -2.79 -1.47 56.87
N LEU A 144 -2.92 -0.49 57.79
CA LEU A 144 -2.67 0.92 57.45
C LEU A 144 -1.18 1.23 57.20
N LEU A 145 -0.30 0.69 58.03
CA LEU A 145 1.13 1.03 57.95
C LEU A 145 1.78 0.60 56.62
N PRO A 146 1.57 -0.64 56.12
CA PRO A 146 2.06 -1.03 54.81
C PRO A 146 1.39 -0.24 53.68
N SER A 147 0.11 0.06 53.78
CA SER A 147 -0.65 0.82 52.79
C SER A 147 -0.14 2.26 52.66
N VAL A 148 0.11 2.94 53.75
CA VAL A 148 0.67 4.28 53.80
C VAL A 148 2.12 4.28 53.25
N LEU A 149 2.91 3.29 53.66
CA LEU A 149 4.29 3.15 53.15
C LEU A 149 4.30 2.94 51.65
N LEU A 150 3.43 2.06 51.14
CA LEU A 150 3.28 1.83 49.68
C LEU A 150 2.84 3.09 48.96
N PHE A 151 1.88 3.85 49.50
CA PHE A 151 1.41 5.10 48.93
C PHE A 151 2.51 6.17 48.88
N VAL A 152 3.30 6.33 49.93
CA VAL A 152 4.43 7.27 50.02
C VAL A 152 5.50 6.85 49.00
N LEU A 153 5.78 5.57 48.88
CA LEU A 153 6.75 5.01 47.92
C LEU A 153 6.31 5.25 46.47
N LEU A 154 5.03 5.05 46.20
CA LEU A 154 4.39 5.27 44.89
C LEU A 154 4.40 6.77 44.54
N MET A 155 4.12 7.65 45.51
CA MET A 155 4.17 9.10 45.36
C MET A 155 5.61 9.60 45.13
N PHE A 156 6.61 9.03 45.82
CA PHE A 156 8.02 9.33 45.62
C PHE A 156 8.48 8.89 44.25
N PHE A 157 8.05 7.69 43.78
CA PHE A 157 8.35 7.18 42.46
C PHE A 157 7.72 8.04 41.37
N MET A 158 6.44 8.45 41.55
CA MET A 158 5.77 9.38 40.62
C MET A 158 6.46 10.75 40.58
N ARG A 159 6.91 11.28 41.72
CA ARG A 159 7.68 12.53 41.74
C ARG A 159 9.04 12.40 41.05
N ARG A 160 9.69 11.24 41.15
CA ARG A 160 10.98 10.99 40.49
C ARG A 160 10.82 10.77 38.99
N MET A 161 9.74 10.13 38.51
CA MET A 161 9.37 10.02 37.11
C MET A 161 9.04 11.39 36.48
N ASN A 162 8.42 12.29 37.24
CA ASN A 162 8.08 13.64 36.78
C ASN A 162 9.30 14.58 36.69
N LYS A 163 10.40 14.33 37.44
CA LYS A 163 11.65 15.09 37.32
C LYS A 163 12.56 14.63 36.17
N GLY A 164 12.24 13.49 35.54
CA GLY A 164 12.99 12.92 34.39
C GLY A 164 12.43 13.31 33.03
N GLY A 165 11.71 14.41 32.88
CA GLY A 165 11.30 15.00 31.60
C GLY A 165 10.42 14.07 30.74
N GLY A 166 9.14 13.98 31.02
CA GLY A 166 8.18 13.29 30.19
C GLY A 166 7.01 12.73 30.97
N GLY A 167 6.16 13.62 31.52
CA GLY A 167 4.92 13.20 32.17
C GLY A 167 4.02 12.44 31.18
N MET A 168 3.28 11.46 31.66
CA MET A 168 2.20 10.75 30.95
C MET A 168 1.13 11.69 30.34
N MET A 169 1.18 13.00 30.62
CA MET A 169 0.42 14.06 29.94
C MET A 169 1.10 14.59 28.66
N GLY A 170 2.25 14.06 28.25
CA GLY A 170 2.91 14.39 26.99
C GLY A 170 2.44 13.55 25.80
N VAL A 171 1.46 12.68 25.94
CA VAL A 171 0.86 11.89 24.85
C VAL A 171 0.12 12.82 23.86
N GLY A 172 -0.27 14.02 24.27
CA GLY A 172 -0.90 15.01 23.40
C GLY A 172 0.04 15.96 22.65
N LYS A 173 1.35 15.99 22.96
CA LYS A 173 2.31 16.74 22.15
C LYS A 173 2.96 15.79 21.16
N SER A 174 2.29 15.58 20.06
CA SER A 174 2.84 14.92 18.90
C SER A 174 4.11 15.66 18.48
N ARG A 175 5.25 14.97 18.53
CA ARG A 175 6.44 15.39 17.77
C ARG A 175 6.26 14.94 16.32
N ALA A 176 5.12 15.25 15.72
CA ALA A 176 5.04 15.25 14.27
C ALA A 176 5.99 16.34 13.81
N LYS A 177 7.21 15.97 13.46
CA LYS A 177 8.03 16.80 12.60
C LYS A 177 7.24 16.86 11.29
N ALA A 178 6.39 17.87 11.13
CA ALA A 178 5.92 18.25 9.82
C ALA A 178 7.19 18.34 8.97
N TYR A 179 7.23 17.55 7.89
CA TYR A 179 8.37 17.62 6.97
C TYR A 179 8.30 18.97 6.27
N VAL A 180 8.94 19.96 6.88
CA VAL A 180 9.04 21.30 6.32
C VAL A 180 10.20 21.32 5.35
N GLN A 181 9.90 21.39 4.08
CA GLN A 181 10.88 21.71 3.03
C GLN A 181 10.83 23.21 2.78
N LYS A 182 11.85 23.93 3.21
CA LYS A 182 11.95 25.39 3.00
C LYS A 182 12.03 25.73 1.50
N GLU A 183 12.69 24.87 0.73
CA GLU A 183 12.79 24.95 -0.73
C GLU A 183 12.66 23.52 -1.27
N THR A 184 11.75 23.32 -2.22
CA THR A 184 11.57 22.00 -2.83
C THR A 184 12.59 21.71 -3.92
N GLY A 185 13.19 22.73 -4.51
CA GLY A 185 14.11 22.62 -5.65
C GLY A 185 13.48 22.07 -6.94
N ILE A 186 12.17 21.82 -6.94
CA ILE A 186 11.39 21.26 -8.04
C ILE A 186 10.49 22.35 -8.58
N THR A 187 10.46 22.55 -9.89
CA THR A 187 9.63 23.53 -10.58
C THR A 187 8.74 22.87 -11.64
N PHE A 188 7.86 23.62 -12.31
CA PHE A 188 7.05 23.09 -13.42
C PHE A 188 7.89 22.60 -14.60
N LYS A 189 9.17 22.96 -14.70
CA LYS A 189 10.11 22.45 -15.72
C LYS A 189 10.51 21.00 -15.47
N ASP A 190 10.38 20.54 -14.23
CA ASP A 190 10.68 19.16 -13.83
C ASP A 190 9.44 18.25 -13.93
N VAL A 191 8.27 18.83 -14.24
CA VAL A 191 7.00 18.13 -14.45
C VAL A 191 6.68 18.16 -15.94
N ALA A 192 6.78 17.03 -16.60
CA ALA A 192 6.42 16.86 -17.99
C ALA A 192 5.02 16.27 -18.14
N GLY A 193 4.36 16.56 -19.25
CA GLY A 193 2.94 16.30 -19.43
C GLY A 193 2.08 17.08 -18.45
N GLN A 194 0.79 16.83 -18.37
CA GLN A 194 -0.12 17.48 -17.42
C GLN A 194 -0.24 19.00 -17.67
N ASP A 195 -0.28 19.42 -18.94
CA ASP A 195 -0.23 20.85 -19.27
C ASP A 195 -1.46 21.60 -18.71
N GLU A 196 -2.66 21.02 -18.76
CA GLU A 196 -3.89 21.60 -18.21
C GLU A 196 -3.85 21.69 -16.67
N ALA A 197 -3.28 20.68 -16.01
CA ALA A 197 -3.10 20.70 -14.55
C ALA A 197 -2.08 21.76 -14.14
N LYS A 198 -1.00 21.94 -14.90
CA LYS A 198 0.00 22.98 -14.69
C LYS A 198 -0.60 24.37 -14.88
N GLU A 199 -1.38 24.59 -15.95
CA GLU A 199 -2.07 25.86 -16.21
C GLU A 199 -3.00 26.23 -15.06
N SER A 200 -3.84 25.28 -14.62
CA SER A 200 -4.75 25.48 -13.48
C SER A 200 -4.01 25.83 -12.19
N LEU A 201 -2.81 25.27 -11.98
CA LEU A 201 -2.00 25.52 -10.80
C LEU A 201 -1.11 26.76 -10.94
N GLN A 202 -0.79 27.20 -12.17
CA GLN A 202 -0.08 28.45 -12.43
C GLN A 202 -0.87 29.67 -11.91
N GLU A 203 -2.20 29.64 -12.08
CA GLU A 203 -3.06 30.66 -11.48
C GLU A 203 -2.95 30.71 -9.96
N VAL A 204 -2.80 29.54 -9.33
CA VAL A 204 -2.62 29.44 -7.88
C VAL A 204 -1.24 29.99 -7.44
N VAL A 205 -0.20 29.73 -8.23
CA VAL A 205 1.15 30.31 -8.01
C VAL A 205 1.14 31.82 -8.15
N GLU A 206 0.52 32.34 -9.23
CA GLU A 206 0.41 33.79 -9.44
C GLU A 206 -0.34 34.49 -8.30
N PHE A 207 -1.35 33.83 -7.79
CA PHE A 207 -2.08 34.29 -6.63
C PHE A 207 -1.20 34.40 -5.37
N LEU A 208 -0.38 33.37 -5.07
CA LEU A 208 0.54 33.40 -3.93
C LEU A 208 1.57 34.56 -4.04
N HIS A 209 1.96 34.90 -5.27
CA HIS A 209 2.88 36.02 -5.52
C HIS A 209 2.21 37.40 -5.43
N ASN A 210 1.00 37.54 -5.97
CA ASN A 210 0.31 38.82 -6.17
C ASN A 210 -1.14 38.82 -5.70
N PRO A 211 -1.43 38.52 -4.41
CA PRO A 211 -2.78 38.41 -3.90
C PRO A 211 -3.60 39.70 -4.07
N GLY A 212 -2.93 40.88 -4.06
CA GLY A 212 -3.59 42.18 -4.17
C GLY A 212 -4.39 42.39 -5.48
N LYS A 213 -3.85 41.94 -6.62
CA LYS A 213 -4.52 42.04 -7.92
C LYS A 213 -5.91 41.37 -7.95
N TYR A 214 -6.00 40.21 -7.28
CA TYR A 214 -7.24 39.43 -7.24
C TYR A 214 -8.26 40.06 -6.29
N VAL A 215 -7.80 40.61 -5.16
CA VAL A 215 -8.64 41.29 -4.17
C VAL A 215 -9.22 42.57 -4.71
N GLU A 216 -8.47 43.35 -5.50
CA GLU A 216 -8.94 44.61 -6.12
C GLU A 216 -10.12 44.40 -7.05
N ILE A 217 -10.17 43.27 -7.77
CA ILE A 217 -11.28 42.94 -8.70
C ILE A 217 -12.43 42.26 -7.93
N GLY A 218 -12.26 41.91 -6.66
CA GLY A 218 -13.26 41.20 -5.83
C GLY A 218 -13.27 39.70 -6.04
N ALA A 219 -12.22 39.12 -6.63
CA ALA A 219 -12.08 37.68 -6.77
C ALA A 219 -11.86 37.03 -5.40
N LYS A 220 -12.60 35.94 -5.13
CA LYS A 220 -12.42 35.14 -3.94
C LYS A 220 -11.34 34.06 -4.21
N LEU A 221 -10.39 34.00 -3.33
CA LEU A 221 -9.26 33.11 -3.43
C LEU A 221 -9.63 31.69 -3.03
N PRO A 222 -9.23 30.66 -3.79
CA PRO A 222 -9.45 29.30 -3.37
C PRO A 222 -8.66 29.02 -2.08
N LYS A 223 -9.30 28.44 -1.10
CA LYS A 223 -8.61 27.98 0.13
C LYS A 223 -7.79 26.74 -0.10
N GLY A 224 -8.24 25.89 -1.02
CA GLY A 224 -7.58 24.66 -1.33
C GLY A 224 -7.85 24.14 -2.72
N ALA A 225 -6.91 23.33 -3.24
CA ALA A 225 -7.09 22.58 -4.47
C ALA A 225 -6.87 21.09 -4.21
N LEU A 226 -7.73 20.28 -4.82
CA LEU A 226 -7.68 18.82 -4.74
C LEU A 226 -7.12 18.27 -6.05
N LEU A 227 -5.98 17.61 -5.97
CA LEU A 227 -5.36 16.87 -7.08
C LEU A 227 -5.98 15.49 -7.17
N VAL A 228 -6.63 15.18 -8.27
CA VAL A 228 -7.38 13.94 -8.46
C VAL A 228 -6.83 13.19 -9.66
N GLY A 229 -6.60 11.89 -9.53
CA GLY A 229 -6.16 11.07 -10.66
C GLY A 229 -5.57 9.73 -10.25
N PRO A 230 -5.18 8.88 -11.23
CA PRO A 230 -4.60 7.58 -10.95
C PRO A 230 -3.31 7.64 -10.12
N PRO A 231 -2.93 6.56 -9.41
CA PRO A 231 -1.63 6.49 -8.76
C PRO A 231 -0.50 6.58 -9.81
N GLY A 232 0.63 7.18 -9.43
CA GLY A 232 1.80 7.29 -10.31
C GLY A 232 1.75 8.41 -11.37
N THR A 233 0.68 9.22 -11.44
CA THR A 233 0.57 10.33 -12.40
C THR A 233 1.33 11.60 -12.02
N GLY A 234 1.97 11.61 -10.83
CA GLY A 234 2.82 12.72 -10.41
C GLY A 234 2.16 13.77 -9.53
N LYS A 235 1.01 13.51 -8.90
CA LYS A 235 0.28 14.45 -8.02
C LYS A 235 1.16 15.07 -6.95
N THR A 236 1.92 14.26 -6.22
CA THR A 236 2.85 14.71 -5.18
C THR A 236 4.01 15.55 -5.77
N LEU A 237 4.51 15.17 -6.96
CA LEU A 237 5.55 15.91 -7.67
C LEU A 237 5.02 17.29 -8.11
N LEU A 238 3.80 17.32 -8.64
CA LEU A 238 3.14 18.55 -9.08
C LEU A 238 2.89 19.51 -7.89
N ALA A 239 2.47 18.99 -6.73
CA ALA A 239 2.31 19.80 -5.51
C ALA A 239 3.65 20.42 -5.06
N LYS A 240 4.75 19.66 -5.13
CA LYS A 240 6.10 20.17 -4.85
C LYS A 240 6.56 21.23 -5.87
N ALA A 241 6.21 21.03 -7.14
CA ALA A 241 6.52 21.99 -8.20
C ALA A 241 5.81 23.32 -8.01
N VAL A 242 4.53 23.30 -7.57
CA VAL A 242 3.78 24.51 -7.20
C VAL A 242 4.51 25.30 -6.11
N ALA A 243 4.97 24.63 -5.07
CA ALA A 243 5.70 25.27 -3.97
C ALA A 243 7.07 25.83 -4.42
N GLY A 244 7.78 25.10 -5.27
CA GLY A 244 9.05 25.55 -5.83
C GLY A 244 8.90 26.73 -6.80
N GLU A 245 7.87 26.74 -7.62
CA GLU A 245 7.56 27.85 -8.53
C GLU A 245 7.11 29.07 -7.76
N ALA A 246 6.35 28.89 -6.68
CA ALA A 246 5.89 29.97 -5.79
C ALA A 246 6.99 30.44 -4.82
N HIS A 247 8.12 29.76 -4.71
CA HIS A 247 9.20 30.03 -3.75
C HIS A 247 8.72 30.13 -2.30
N VAL A 248 7.79 29.25 -1.90
CA VAL A 248 7.22 29.21 -0.55
C VAL A 248 7.54 27.88 0.17
N PRO A 249 7.57 27.88 1.51
CA PRO A 249 7.74 26.66 2.29
C PRO A 249 6.64 25.63 1.99
N PHE A 250 7.04 24.36 1.94
CA PHE A 250 6.16 23.22 1.65
C PHE A 250 6.07 22.31 2.87
N PHE A 251 4.85 22.16 3.41
CA PHE A 251 4.53 21.28 4.52
C PHE A 251 3.83 20.05 3.95
N SER A 252 4.42 18.87 4.08
CA SER A 252 3.84 17.63 3.53
C SER A 252 3.57 16.62 4.63
N LEU A 253 2.34 16.07 4.62
CA LEU A 253 1.95 14.91 5.42
C LEU A 253 1.10 13.95 4.57
N SER A 254 1.16 12.66 4.91
CA SER A 254 0.21 11.68 4.39
C SER A 254 -1.06 11.66 5.25
N GLY A 255 -2.24 11.51 4.64
CA GLY A 255 -3.49 11.29 5.35
C GLY A 255 -3.45 10.13 6.33
N SER A 256 -2.67 9.09 6.00
CA SER A 256 -2.45 7.94 6.88
C SER A 256 -1.70 8.28 8.18
N GLU A 257 -0.86 9.33 8.20
CA GLU A 257 -0.15 9.79 9.41
C GLU A 257 -1.09 10.43 10.45
N PHE A 258 -2.28 10.81 10.05
CA PHE A 258 -3.29 11.32 10.96
C PHE A 258 -4.15 10.23 11.60
N VAL A 259 -4.09 8.99 11.09
CA VAL A 259 -4.86 7.86 11.62
C VAL A 259 -4.03 7.16 12.70
N GLU A 260 -4.47 7.27 13.96
CA GLU A 260 -3.81 6.69 15.11
C GLU A 260 -4.77 5.80 15.91
N MET A 261 -4.24 4.94 16.77
CA MET A 261 -5.07 4.09 17.65
C MET A 261 -5.71 4.84 18.80
N PHE A 262 -5.20 6.03 19.14
CA PHE A 262 -5.68 6.82 20.27
C PHE A 262 -6.52 8.00 19.80
N VAL A 263 -7.74 8.08 20.27
CA VAL A 263 -8.70 9.15 19.95
C VAL A 263 -8.12 10.52 20.30
N GLY A 264 -8.17 11.46 19.37
CA GLY A 264 -7.74 12.85 19.53
C GLY A 264 -6.30 13.15 19.15
N VAL A 265 -5.46 12.15 18.90
CA VAL A 265 -4.05 12.36 18.48
C VAL A 265 -4.00 12.90 17.07
N GLY A 266 -4.78 12.36 16.14
CA GLY A 266 -4.89 12.84 14.76
C GLY A 266 -5.37 14.30 14.69
N ALA A 267 -6.42 14.64 15.44
CA ALA A 267 -6.92 16.01 15.55
C ALA A 267 -5.87 16.99 16.11
N SER A 268 -5.06 16.55 17.08
CA SER A 268 -3.95 17.37 17.60
C SER A 268 -2.88 17.61 16.54
N ARG A 269 -2.54 16.60 15.75
CA ARG A 269 -1.56 16.74 14.63
C ARG A 269 -2.04 17.73 13.57
N VAL A 270 -3.33 17.68 13.22
CA VAL A 270 -3.92 18.65 12.30
C VAL A 270 -3.76 20.06 12.86
N ARG A 271 -4.09 20.29 14.11
CA ARG A 271 -3.95 21.60 14.75
C ARG A 271 -2.51 22.09 14.78
N ASP A 272 -1.56 21.22 15.20
CA ASP A 272 -0.14 21.55 15.26
C ASP A 272 0.42 21.91 13.86
N LEU A 273 0.00 21.17 12.81
CA LEU A 273 0.36 21.46 11.42
C LEU A 273 -0.10 22.84 10.98
N PHE A 274 -1.38 23.16 11.21
CA PHE A 274 -1.94 24.45 10.82
C PHE A 274 -1.38 25.62 11.65
N GLU A 275 -1.08 25.42 12.93
CA GLU A 275 -0.39 26.42 13.74
C GLU A 275 1.02 26.73 13.22
N GLU A 276 1.76 25.69 12.81
CA GLU A 276 3.09 25.86 12.25
C GLU A 276 3.04 26.49 10.85
N ALA A 277 2.10 26.08 10.00
CA ALA A 277 1.87 26.68 8.70
C ALA A 277 1.50 28.17 8.81
N LYS A 278 0.62 28.54 9.74
CA LYS A 278 0.23 29.94 9.99
C LYS A 278 1.42 30.82 10.41
N LYS A 279 2.43 30.25 11.12
CA LYS A 279 3.65 30.97 11.51
C LYS A 279 4.61 31.18 10.34
N ASN A 280 4.57 30.29 9.35
CA ASN A 280 5.47 30.31 8.19
C ASN A 280 4.80 30.78 6.90
N ALA A 281 3.65 31.42 7.00
CA ALA A 281 2.95 31.98 5.83
C ALA A 281 3.76 33.12 5.20
N PRO A 282 3.84 33.25 3.85
CA PRO A 282 3.13 32.41 2.86
C PRO A 282 3.71 30.99 2.73
N CYS A 283 2.86 29.96 2.66
CA CYS A 283 3.29 28.57 2.53
C CYS A 283 2.19 27.67 1.93
N ILE A 284 2.60 26.47 1.52
CA ILE A 284 1.69 25.44 1.04
C ILE A 284 1.67 24.27 2.02
N VAL A 285 0.45 23.86 2.42
CA VAL A 285 0.21 22.61 3.17
C VAL A 285 -0.29 21.57 2.17
N PHE A 286 0.41 20.45 2.07
CA PHE A 286 0.05 19.34 1.20
C PHE A 286 -0.33 18.10 2.01
N ILE A 287 -1.51 17.56 1.74
CA ILE A 287 -2.03 16.34 2.36
C ILE A 287 -2.15 15.28 1.27
N ASP A 288 -1.24 14.32 1.26
CA ASP A 288 -1.32 13.19 0.34
C ASP A 288 -2.29 12.13 0.87
N GLU A 289 -2.93 11.37 -0.03
CA GLU A 289 -3.89 10.32 0.34
C GLU A 289 -4.98 10.81 1.33
N ILE A 290 -5.59 11.95 1.03
CA ILE A 290 -6.60 12.56 1.93
C ILE A 290 -7.80 11.64 2.18
N ASP A 291 -8.07 10.68 1.32
CA ASP A 291 -9.11 9.67 1.47
C ASP A 291 -8.88 8.75 2.69
N ALA A 292 -7.67 8.69 3.24
CA ALA A 292 -7.41 7.98 4.49
C ALA A 292 -8.21 8.56 5.69
N ILE A 293 -8.42 9.88 5.72
CA ILE A 293 -9.17 10.58 6.77
C ILE A 293 -10.52 11.11 6.29
N GLY A 294 -10.65 11.37 4.99
CA GLY A 294 -11.79 12.05 4.38
C GLY A 294 -12.92 11.14 3.90
N LYS A 295 -12.97 9.86 4.30
CA LYS A 295 -13.95 8.89 3.81
C LYS A 295 -15.35 9.17 4.36
N SER A 296 -16.38 9.11 3.49
CA SER A 296 -17.79 9.27 3.81
C SER A 296 -18.33 8.19 4.78
N ARG A 297 -19.43 8.54 5.48
CA ARG A 297 -20.05 7.75 6.57
C ARG A 297 -20.78 6.49 6.13
N ASP A 298 -21.01 6.26 4.85
CA ASP A 298 -21.89 5.20 4.33
C ASP A 298 -21.34 3.76 4.43
N SER A 299 -20.19 3.54 5.07
CA SER A 299 -19.67 2.18 5.25
C SER A 299 -20.12 1.56 6.57
N HIS A 300 -21.07 0.66 6.49
CA HIS A 300 -21.74 -0.14 7.53
C HIS A 300 -20.82 -1.12 8.31
N TYR A 301 -19.62 -0.73 8.78
CA TYR A 301 -18.83 -1.59 9.66
C TYR A 301 -18.12 -0.81 10.78
N GLY A 302 -18.56 -1.10 11.96
CA GLY A 302 -18.13 -1.02 13.33
C GLY A 302 -16.84 -0.31 13.75
N GLY A 303 -16.96 0.53 14.78
CA GLY A 303 -16.01 0.64 15.92
C GLY A 303 -14.69 1.40 15.75
N GLY A 304 -14.27 1.78 14.55
CA GLY A 304 -13.00 2.48 14.32
C GLY A 304 -13.11 3.88 13.70
N ASN A 305 -14.32 4.42 13.61
CA ASN A 305 -14.59 5.65 12.86
C ASN A 305 -14.44 6.94 13.67
N ASP A 306 -14.54 6.88 15.01
CA ASP A 306 -14.61 8.09 15.86
C ASP A 306 -13.34 8.94 15.76
N GLU A 307 -12.16 8.33 15.68
CA GLU A 307 -10.90 9.06 15.59
C GLU A 307 -10.73 9.74 14.22
N ARG A 308 -11.06 9.02 13.14
CA ARG A 308 -11.02 9.58 11.78
C ARG A 308 -12.00 10.73 11.63
N GLU A 309 -13.22 10.56 12.14
CA GLU A 309 -14.26 11.60 12.10
C GLU A 309 -13.83 12.83 12.91
N GLN A 310 -13.24 12.65 14.08
CA GLN A 310 -12.72 13.76 14.89
C GLN A 310 -11.57 14.49 14.17
N THR A 311 -10.68 13.75 13.53
CA THR A 311 -9.58 14.29 12.74
C THR A 311 -10.09 15.06 11.52
N LEU A 312 -11.05 14.51 10.78
CA LEU A 312 -11.71 15.18 9.66
C LEU A 312 -12.41 16.47 10.11
N ASN A 313 -13.18 16.42 11.18
CA ASN A 313 -13.86 17.59 11.73
C ASN A 313 -12.87 18.69 12.16
N GLN A 314 -11.72 18.30 12.73
CA GLN A 314 -10.66 19.26 13.05
C GLN A 314 -10.06 19.87 11.79
N LEU A 315 -9.80 19.07 10.72
CA LEU A 315 -9.31 19.57 9.44
C LEU A 315 -10.29 20.58 8.84
N LEU A 316 -11.58 20.24 8.83
CA LEU A 316 -12.64 21.16 8.34
C LEU A 316 -12.68 22.45 9.13
N ALA A 317 -12.57 22.39 10.47
CA ALA A 317 -12.52 23.56 11.34
C ALA A 317 -11.29 24.45 11.07
N GLU A 318 -10.11 23.84 10.87
CA GLU A 318 -8.90 24.60 10.53
C GLU A 318 -9.01 25.24 9.15
N MET A 319 -9.59 24.53 8.14
CA MET A 319 -9.85 25.07 6.81
C MET A 319 -10.84 26.23 6.83
N ASP A 320 -11.88 26.16 7.64
CA ASP A 320 -12.85 27.26 7.76
C ASP A 320 -12.25 28.45 8.51
N GLY A 321 -11.36 28.22 9.45
CA GLY A 321 -10.82 29.22 10.40
C GLY A 321 -9.58 29.98 9.92
N PHE A 322 -8.99 29.69 8.73
CA PHE A 322 -7.85 30.48 8.27
C PHE A 322 -8.22 31.54 7.23
N ASP A 323 -7.42 32.59 7.22
CA ASP A 323 -7.54 33.72 6.31
C ASP A 323 -6.62 33.54 5.11
N THR A 324 -7.19 33.44 3.92
CA THR A 324 -6.46 33.26 2.66
C THR A 324 -5.58 34.45 2.30
N SER A 325 -5.88 35.65 2.81
CA SER A 325 -5.08 36.86 2.56
C SER A 325 -3.66 36.76 3.08
N LYS A 326 -3.38 35.82 3.99
CA LYS A 326 -2.03 35.56 4.55
C LYS A 326 -1.16 34.65 3.66
N GLY A 327 -1.66 34.21 2.52
CA GLY A 327 -0.91 33.36 1.59
C GLY A 327 -0.80 31.88 2.01
N LEU A 328 -1.70 31.39 2.85
CA LEU A 328 -1.78 29.96 3.15
C LEU A 328 -2.67 29.25 2.13
N LEU A 329 -2.13 28.24 1.47
CA LEU A 329 -2.84 27.39 0.53
C LEU A 329 -2.78 25.92 0.98
N ILE A 330 -3.89 25.22 0.83
CA ILE A 330 -3.96 23.79 1.08
C ILE A 330 -4.06 23.04 -0.24
N LEU A 331 -3.13 22.14 -0.50
CA LEU A 331 -3.22 21.17 -1.58
C LEU A 331 -3.51 19.80 -0.98
N ALA A 332 -4.39 19.04 -1.59
CA ALA A 332 -4.57 17.63 -1.23
C ALA A 332 -4.53 16.75 -2.47
N ALA A 333 -4.17 15.50 -2.29
CA ALA A 333 -4.19 14.51 -3.37
C ALA A 333 -4.99 13.27 -2.98
N THR A 334 -5.71 12.72 -3.95
CA THR A 334 -6.44 11.46 -3.81
C THR A 334 -6.49 10.68 -5.12
N ASN A 335 -6.56 9.38 -5.01
CA ASN A 335 -6.86 8.48 -6.12
C ASN A 335 -8.35 8.08 -6.12
N ARG A 336 -9.11 8.47 -5.09
CA ARG A 336 -10.48 8.02 -4.86
C ARG A 336 -11.40 9.19 -4.47
N PRO A 337 -11.67 10.12 -5.38
CA PRO A 337 -12.49 11.28 -5.08
C PRO A 337 -13.93 10.94 -4.68
N GLU A 338 -14.43 9.80 -5.15
CA GLU A 338 -15.80 9.31 -4.89
C GLU A 338 -16.05 8.89 -3.44
N VAL A 339 -15.00 8.55 -2.68
CA VAL A 339 -15.16 8.17 -1.28
C VAL A 339 -15.06 9.35 -0.32
N LEU A 340 -14.70 10.54 -0.83
CA LEU A 340 -14.50 11.71 0.01
C LEU A 340 -15.83 12.24 0.56
N GLU A 341 -15.80 12.67 1.82
CA GLU A 341 -16.92 13.35 2.46
C GLU A 341 -17.28 14.62 1.67
N PRO A 342 -18.54 14.78 1.24
CA PRO A 342 -18.97 15.97 0.48
C PRO A 342 -18.67 17.30 1.16
N ALA A 343 -18.55 17.30 2.48
CA ALA A 343 -18.17 18.47 3.26
C ALA A 343 -16.78 19.04 2.89
N LEU A 344 -15.83 18.19 2.49
CA LEU A 344 -14.50 18.63 2.02
C LEU A 344 -14.56 19.40 0.70
N LEU A 345 -15.55 19.09 -0.15
CA LEU A 345 -15.68 19.60 -1.51
C LEU A 345 -16.56 20.84 -1.61
N ARG A 346 -17.03 21.36 -0.46
CA ARG A 346 -17.84 22.60 -0.42
C ARG A 346 -16.99 23.84 -0.70
N PRO A 347 -17.59 24.89 -1.32
CA PRO A 347 -16.93 26.18 -1.50
C PRO A 347 -16.33 26.71 -0.19
N GLY A 348 -15.10 27.21 -0.26
CA GLY A 348 -14.33 27.67 0.89
C GLY A 348 -13.47 26.59 1.56
N ARG A 349 -13.34 25.40 0.93
CA ARG A 349 -12.47 24.29 1.34
C ARG A 349 -11.64 23.81 0.13
N PHE A 350 -11.87 22.58 -0.39
CA PHE A 350 -11.30 22.16 -1.66
C PHE A 350 -12.26 22.54 -2.79
N ASP A 351 -12.33 23.81 -3.07
CA ASP A 351 -13.22 24.40 -4.06
C ASP A 351 -12.69 24.31 -5.49
N ARG A 352 -11.42 24.01 -5.66
CA ARG A 352 -10.81 23.77 -6.97
C ARG A 352 -10.38 22.28 -7.09
N ARG A 353 -10.84 21.63 -8.16
CA ARG A 353 -10.41 20.27 -8.50
C ARG A 353 -9.50 20.33 -9.72
N VAL A 354 -8.32 19.75 -9.61
CA VAL A 354 -7.33 19.64 -10.68
C VAL A 354 -7.16 18.17 -11.02
N ILE A 355 -7.55 17.82 -12.23
CA ILE A 355 -7.42 16.46 -12.72
C ILE A 355 -5.98 16.24 -13.19
N VAL A 356 -5.35 15.17 -12.69
CA VAL A 356 -3.99 14.75 -13.03
C VAL A 356 -4.10 13.35 -13.62
N ASP A 357 -4.48 13.29 -14.88
CA ASP A 357 -4.82 12.06 -15.58
C ASP A 357 -3.57 11.33 -16.13
N ARG A 358 -3.77 10.21 -16.79
CA ARG A 358 -2.71 9.51 -17.52
C ARG A 358 -2.19 10.41 -18.63
N PRO A 359 -0.87 10.42 -18.88
CA PRO A 359 -0.31 11.26 -19.95
C PRO A 359 -0.71 10.73 -21.33
N ASP A 360 -1.03 11.64 -22.26
CA ASP A 360 -1.17 11.37 -23.67
C ASP A 360 0.18 11.04 -24.33
N LEU A 361 0.21 10.75 -25.63
CA LEU A 361 1.43 10.40 -26.34
C LEU A 361 2.53 11.48 -26.18
N LYS A 362 2.17 12.74 -26.35
CA LYS A 362 3.11 13.86 -26.18
C LYS A 362 3.63 13.94 -24.75
N GLY A 363 2.74 13.83 -23.78
CA GLY A 363 3.09 13.81 -22.36
C GLY A 363 4.03 12.64 -22.00
N ARG A 364 3.80 11.45 -22.56
CA ARG A 364 4.70 10.31 -22.35
C ARG A 364 6.09 10.55 -22.94
N ILE A 365 6.18 11.11 -24.16
CA ILE A 365 7.45 11.50 -24.78
C ILE A 365 8.19 12.51 -23.89
N ASP A 366 7.51 13.52 -23.41
CA ASP A 366 8.11 14.57 -22.59
C ASP A 366 8.55 14.04 -21.22
N ILE A 367 7.77 13.15 -20.59
CA ILE A 367 8.13 12.46 -19.35
C ILE A 367 9.39 11.60 -19.56
N LEU A 368 9.45 10.82 -20.63
CA LEU A 368 10.62 10.02 -20.97
C LEU A 368 11.87 10.89 -21.13
N LYS A 369 11.76 12.03 -21.84
CA LYS A 369 12.86 12.99 -22.02
C LYS A 369 13.34 13.58 -20.69
N VAL A 370 12.40 13.94 -19.78
CA VAL A 370 12.76 14.50 -18.45
C VAL A 370 13.51 13.46 -17.63
N HIS A 371 13.06 12.21 -17.58
CA HIS A 371 13.73 11.15 -16.84
C HIS A 371 15.04 10.69 -17.48
N ALA A 372 15.16 10.82 -18.80
CA ALA A 372 16.37 10.49 -19.54
C ALA A 372 17.46 11.61 -19.48
N LYS A 373 17.16 12.81 -18.97
CA LYS A 373 18.09 13.96 -18.94
C LYS A 373 19.46 13.65 -18.36
N ASN A 374 19.52 12.77 -17.35
CA ASN A 374 20.77 12.37 -16.69
C ASN A 374 21.27 10.99 -17.14
N VAL A 375 20.66 10.38 -18.15
CA VAL A 375 21.01 9.07 -18.69
C VAL A 375 21.77 9.26 -19.99
N ARG A 376 22.85 8.50 -20.18
CA ARG A 376 23.58 8.50 -21.47
C ARG A 376 22.81 7.64 -22.46
N LEU A 377 22.34 8.24 -23.52
CA LEU A 377 21.62 7.59 -24.62
C LEU A 377 22.56 7.46 -25.83
N ASP A 378 22.30 6.47 -26.65
CA ASP A 378 22.92 6.37 -27.99
C ASP A 378 22.00 6.97 -29.08
N ASP A 379 22.51 7.05 -30.30
CA ASP A 379 21.79 7.66 -31.42
C ASP A 379 20.62 6.82 -31.96
N THR A 380 20.40 5.62 -31.41
CA THR A 380 19.30 4.72 -31.85
C THR A 380 18.00 5.02 -31.13
N VAL A 381 18.00 5.86 -30.08
CA VAL A 381 16.85 6.06 -29.20
C VAL A 381 15.79 6.92 -29.87
N ASP A 382 14.62 6.33 -30.01
CA ASP A 382 13.38 6.95 -30.46
C ASP A 382 12.34 6.90 -29.33
N PHE A 383 12.09 8.03 -28.71
CA PHE A 383 11.10 8.15 -27.62
C PHE A 383 9.66 8.04 -28.10
N GLU A 384 9.36 8.37 -29.36
CA GLU A 384 8.02 8.25 -29.91
C GLU A 384 7.61 6.78 -30.02
N ALA A 385 8.49 5.94 -30.54
CA ALA A 385 8.27 4.49 -30.60
C ALA A 385 8.07 3.87 -29.18
N ILE A 386 8.83 4.34 -28.18
CA ILE A 386 8.64 3.88 -26.80
C ILE A 386 7.33 4.38 -26.20
N ALA A 387 6.96 5.62 -26.46
CA ALA A 387 5.71 6.21 -25.96
C ALA A 387 4.48 5.53 -26.59
N LEU A 388 4.52 5.15 -27.86
CA LEU A 388 3.49 4.34 -28.51
C LEU A 388 3.38 2.95 -27.84
N ALA A 389 4.52 2.29 -27.61
CA ALA A 389 4.57 0.98 -26.97
C ALA A 389 4.14 1.00 -25.49
N THR A 390 3.97 2.17 -24.89
CA THR A 390 3.60 2.37 -23.48
C THR A 390 2.27 3.09 -23.32
N SER A 391 1.35 2.88 -24.26
CA SER A 391 -0.01 3.45 -24.16
C SER A 391 -0.65 3.09 -22.80
N GLY A 392 -1.24 4.08 -22.14
CA GLY A 392 -1.86 3.92 -20.81
C GLY A 392 -0.89 3.86 -19.62
N ALA A 393 0.43 3.88 -19.82
CA ALA A 393 1.41 3.95 -18.74
C ALA A 393 1.37 5.30 -18.02
N VAL A 394 1.65 5.27 -16.71
CA VAL A 394 1.73 6.49 -15.89
C VAL A 394 3.17 6.97 -15.75
N GLY A 395 3.36 8.20 -15.25
CA GLY A 395 4.69 8.80 -15.12
C GLY A 395 5.69 7.98 -14.32
N SER A 396 5.24 7.29 -13.25
CA SER A 396 6.09 6.40 -12.46
C SER A 396 6.59 5.18 -13.24
N ASP A 397 5.77 4.64 -14.13
CA ASP A 397 6.13 3.48 -14.94
C ASP A 397 7.20 3.88 -15.98
N LEU A 398 7.00 5.03 -16.64
CA LEU A 398 7.95 5.58 -17.60
C LEU A 398 9.31 5.90 -16.95
N ALA A 399 9.29 6.48 -15.74
CA ALA A 399 10.51 6.72 -14.95
C ALA A 399 11.24 5.41 -14.64
N ASN A 400 10.50 4.38 -14.23
CA ASN A 400 11.04 3.06 -13.95
C ASN A 400 11.61 2.39 -15.21
N MET A 401 10.95 2.54 -16.35
CA MET A 401 11.44 2.02 -17.64
C MET A 401 12.79 2.62 -18.03
N VAL A 402 12.95 3.94 -17.91
CA VAL A 402 14.23 4.59 -18.20
C VAL A 402 15.34 4.10 -17.24
N ASN A 403 15.02 3.92 -15.98
CA ASN A 403 15.97 3.40 -15.00
C ASN A 403 16.34 1.92 -15.25
N GLU A 404 15.36 1.05 -15.54
CA GLU A 404 15.63 -0.35 -15.88
C GLU A 404 16.44 -0.47 -17.17
N ALA A 405 16.18 0.38 -18.19
CA ALA A 405 16.98 0.43 -19.42
C ALA A 405 18.44 0.78 -19.13
N ALA A 406 18.70 1.74 -18.25
CA ALA A 406 20.06 2.09 -17.82
C ALA A 406 20.75 0.92 -17.10
N ILE A 407 20.03 0.23 -16.21
CA ILE A 407 20.53 -0.98 -15.53
C ILE A 407 20.84 -2.09 -16.54
N LEU A 408 19.98 -2.31 -17.55
CA LEU A 408 20.18 -3.30 -18.61
C LEU A 408 21.42 -2.98 -19.45
N ALA A 409 21.62 -1.71 -19.83
CA ALA A 409 22.80 -1.28 -20.57
C ALA A 409 24.11 -1.61 -19.81
N VAL A 410 24.16 -1.27 -18.52
CA VAL A 410 25.33 -1.58 -17.65
C VAL A 410 25.54 -3.08 -17.50
N LYS A 411 24.48 -3.85 -17.28
CA LYS A 411 24.53 -5.31 -17.16
C LYS A 411 25.09 -5.98 -18.43
N ASN A 412 24.82 -5.38 -19.60
CA ASN A 412 25.31 -5.83 -20.88
C ASN A 412 26.67 -5.23 -21.26
N GLY A 413 27.37 -4.58 -20.32
CA GLY A 413 28.72 -4.00 -20.51
C GLY A 413 28.76 -2.75 -21.40
N ARG A 414 27.63 -2.08 -21.59
CA ARG A 414 27.52 -0.86 -22.39
C ARG A 414 27.51 0.39 -21.53
N HIS A 415 27.94 1.51 -22.11
CA HIS A 415 28.05 2.81 -21.45
C HIS A 415 26.95 3.80 -21.85
N ALA A 416 26.07 3.41 -22.74
CA ALA A 416 24.91 4.17 -23.19
C ALA A 416 23.71 3.24 -23.39
N VAL A 417 22.51 3.79 -23.18
CA VAL A 417 21.24 3.11 -23.37
C VAL A 417 20.85 3.16 -24.85
N SER A 418 20.51 2.01 -25.42
CA SER A 418 20.01 1.87 -26.78
C SER A 418 18.50 1.71 -26.83
N GLN A 419 17.91 1.86 -28.04
CA GLN A 419 16.50 1.58 -28.26
C GLN A 419 16.09 0.19 -27.80
N LYS A 420 16.99 -0.81 -28.01
CA LYS A 420 16.75 -2.19 -27.57
C LYS A 420 16.60 -2.30 -26.05
N ASP A 421 17.39 -1.54 -25.27
CA ASP A 421 17.30 -1.56 -23.81
C ASP A 421 16.00 -0.94 -23.31
N LEU A 422 15.56 0.13 -23.97
CA LEU A 422 14.28 0.75 -23.66
C LEU A 422 13.11 -0.17 -23.98
N LEU A 423 13.08 -0.82 -25.14
CA LEU A 423 12.03 -1.78 -25.47
C LEU A 423 12.02 -2.98 -24.51
N GLU A 424 13.20 -3.49 -24.13
CA GLU A 424 13.28 -4.56 -23.13
C GLU A 424 12.83 -4.09 -21.74
N SER A 425 13.11 -2.84 -21.36
CA SER A 425 12.64 -2.27 -20.11
C SER A 425 11.12 -2.11 -20.08
N VAL A 426 10.49 -1.78 -21.20
CA VAL A 426 9.01 -1.77 -21.34
C VAL A 426 8.45 -3.15 -20.98
N GLU A 427 9.03 -4.21 -21.56
CA GLU A 427 8.60 -5.57 -21.26
C GLU A 427 8.82 -5.96 -19.79
N VAL A 428 9.99 -5.59 -19.24
CA VAL A 428 10.31 -5.83 -17.81
C VAL A 428 9.31 -5.18 -16.88
N VAL A 429 8.88 -3.96 -17.18
CA VAL A 429 7.95 -3.20 -16.33
C VAL A 429 6.51 -3.69 -16.51
N LEU A 430 6.07 -3.99 -17.74
CA LEU A 430 4.68 -4.39 -18.04
C LEU A 430 4.40 -5.87 -17.78
N VAL A 431 5.35 -6.76 -18.10
CA VAL A 431 5.15 -8.22 -18.07
C VAL A 431 6.06 -8.93 -17.08
N GLY A 432 7.09 -8.24 -16.59
CA GLY A 432 8.07 -8.77 -15.65
C GLY A 432 9.36 -9.27 -16.30
N LYS A 433 10.35 -9.59 -15.45
CA LYS A 433 11.65 -10.09 -15.89
C LYS A 433 11.56 -11.51 -16.45
N GLU A 434 12.45 -11.84 -17.37
CA GLU A 434 12.60 -13.19 -17.90
C GLU A 434 12.89 -14.19 -16.78
N LYS A 435 12.18 -15.32 -16.78
CA LYS A 435 12.27 -16.37 -15.76
C LYS A 435 13.18 -17.49 -16.23
N LYS A 436 14.47 -17.37 -15.91
CA LYS A 436 15.51 -18.31 -16.39
C LYS A 436 15.41 -19.72 -15.81
N ASP A 437 14.79 -19.86 -14.64
CA ASP A 437 14.72 -21.13 -13.90
C ASP A 437 13.51 -22.00 -14.28
N ARG A 438 12.61 -21.49 -15.12
CA ARG A 438 11.41 -22.23 -15.55
C ARG A 438 11.62 -22.82 -16.95
N ILE A 439 12.00 -24.08 -16.99
CA ILE A 439 12.12 -24.84 -18.24
C ILE A 439 10.75 -25.44 -18.53
N LEU A 440 10.10 -24.97 -19.60
CA LEU A 440 8.89 -25.60 -20.12
C LEU A 440 9.23 -26.96 -20.73
N SER A 441 8.38 -27.96 -20.49
CA SER A 441 8.49 -29.24 -21.18
C SER A 441 8.30 -29.03 -22.69
N ALA A 442 8.80 -29.96 -23.50
CA ALA A 442 8.64 -29.87 -24.97
C ALA A 442 7.15 -29.79 -25.38
N GLN A 443 6.26 -30.46 -24.64
CA GLN A 443 4.83 -30.40 -24.86
C GLN A 443 4.24 -29.03 -24.50
N GLU A 444 4.56 -28.50 -23.32
CA GLU A 444 4.08 -27.18 -22.89
C GLU A 444 4.61 -26.09 -23.84
N ARG A 445 5.88 -26.15 -24.20
CA ARG A 445 6.49 -25.22 -25.15
C ARG A 445 5.76 -25.21 -26.50
N ARG A 446 5.35 -26.39 -26.97
CA ARG A 446 4.54 -26.51 -28.19
C ARG A 446 3.15 -25.90 -27.99
N ILE A 447 2.48 -26.20 -26.90
CA ILE A 447 1.14 -25.65 -26.62
C ILE A 447 1.19 -24.13 -26.56
N VAL A 448 2.12 -23.54 -25.73
CA VAL A 448 2.27 -22.10 -25.62
C VAL A 448 2.59 -21.45 -26.96
N SER A 449 3.45 -22.08 -27.78
CA SER A 449 3.78 -21.54 -29.11
C SER A 449 2.56 -21.43 -30.05
N TYR A 450 1.73 -22.46 -30.09
CA TYR A 450 0.50 -22.43 -30.88
C TYR A 450 -0.53 -21.44 -30.31
N HIS A 451 -0.60 -21.31 -28.99
CA HIS A 451 -1.45 -20.34 -28.30
C HIS A 451 -1.08 -18.90 -28.70
N GLU A 452 0.20 -18.53 -28.55
CA GLU A 452 0.65 -17.17 -28.88
C GLU A 452 0.55 -16.86 -30.38
N VAL A 453 0.90 -17.84 -31.26
CA VAL A 453 0.71 -17.65 -32.68
C VAL A 453 -0.77 -17.57 -33.06
N GLY A 454 -1.65 -18.25 -32.31
CA GLY A 454 -3.09 -18.13 -32.49
C GLY A 454 -3.59 -16.70 -32.28
N HIS A 455 -3.17 -16.05 -31.20
CA HIS A 455 -3.45 -14.63 -30.98
C HIS A 455 -2.93 -13.73 -32.09
N ALA A 456 -1.64 -13.91 -32.46
CA ALA A 456 -1.02 -13.08 -33.46
C ALA A 456 -1.66 -13.25 -34.86
N LEU A 457 -1.97 -14.49 -35.24
CA LEU A 457 -2.56 -14.80 -36.52
C LEU A 457 -3.98 -14.25 -36.67
N VAL A 458 -4.81 -14.44 -35.67
CA VAL A 458 -6.19 -13.90 -35.62
C VAL A 458 -6.15 -12.37 -35.69
N SER A 459 -5.24 -11.72 -34.97
CA SER A 459 -5.09 -10.26 -35.02
C SER A 459 -4.64 -9.79 -36.41
N ALA A 460 -3.67 -10.45 -37.01
CA ALA A 460 -3.15 -10.07 -38.35
C ALA A 460 -4.17 -10.26 -39.49
N LEU A 461 -5.16 -11.14 -39.30
CA LEU A 461 -6.23 -11.39 -40.27
C LEU A 461 -7.39 -10.39 -40.20
N GLN A 462 -7.41 -9.53 -39.15
CA GLN A 462 -8.45 -8.55 -38.97
C GLN A 462 -7.95 -7.14 -39.29
N LYS A 463 -8.73 -6.37 -40.06
CA LYS A 463 -8.39 -5.00 -40.44
C LYS A 463 -8.38 -4.01 -39.28
N ASP A 464 -9.25 -4.28 -38.31
CA ASP A 464 -9.51 -3.38 -37.17
C ASP A 464 -8.70 -3.78 -35.91
N SER A 465 -7.63 -4.60 -36.08
CA SER A 465 -6.73 -5.03 -35.01
C SER A 465 -5.38 -4.31 -35.07
N GLU A 466 -4.75 -4.18 -33.92
CA GLU A 466 -3.43 -3.57 -33.81
C GLU A 466 -2.32 -4.49 -34.38
N PRO A 467 -1.26 -3.91 -35.00
CA PRO A 467 -0.19 -4.69 -35.57
C PRO A 467 0.64 -5.44 -34.52
N VAL A 468 0.98 -6.67 -34.84
CA VAL A 468 1.85 -7.51 -34.02
C VAL A 468 3.28 -7.00 -34.10
N GLN A 469 3.90 -6.65 -32.99
CA GLN A 469 5.29 -6.21 -32.92
C GLN A 469 6.24 -7.33 -32.50
N LYS A 470 5.82 -8.20 -31.60
CA LYS A 470 6.64 -9.28 -31.06
C LYS A 470 5.78 -10.43 -30.55
N ILE A 471 6.28 -11.66 -30.74
CA ILE A 471 5.69 -12.88 -30.17
C ILE A 471 6.80 -13.63 -29.42
N THR A 472 6.55 -14.05 -28.19
CA THR A 472 7.52 -14.79 -27.39
C THR A 472 6.89 -15.87 -26.55
N ILE A 473 7.61 -16.97 -26.37
CA ILE A 473 7.27 -18.07 -25.47
C ILE A 473 8.23 -18.15 -24.27
N VAL A 474 8.96 -17.08 -24.01
CA VAL A 474 9.86 -16.97 -22.85
C VAL A 474 9.04 -16.59 -21.61
N PRO A 475 9.01 -17.45 -20.57
CA PRO A 475 8.23 -17.17 -19.39
C PRO A 475 8.69 -15.92 -18.64
N ARG A 476 7.73 -15.14 -18.10
CA ARG A 476 7.99 -13.91 -17.34
C ARG A 476 7.58 -14.03 -15.86
N THR A 477 8.14 -13.17 -15.02
CA THR A 477 7.93 -13.24 -13.56
C THR A 477 6.51 -12.89 -13.12
N MET A 478 5.73 -12.15 -13.90
CA MET A 478 4.32 -11.84 -13.62
C MET A 478 3.34 -12.95 -14.01
N GLY A 479 3.85 -14.12 -14.38
CA GLY A 479 3.03 -15.32 -14.58
C GLY A 479 2.77 -15.69 -16.04
N ALA A 480 3.06 -14.83 -17.00
CA ALA A 480 2.93 -15.13 -18.42
C ALA A 480 3.92 -16.23 -18.82
N LEU A 481 3.44 -17.22 -19.58
CA LEU A 481 4.25 -18.28 -20.18
C LEU A 481 4.77 -17.89 -21.56
N GLY A 482 4.04 -17.03 -22.24
CA GLY A 482 4.32 -16.36 -23.47
C GLY A 482 3.48 -15.09 -23.53
N TYR A 483 3.66 -14.29 -24.58
CA TYR A 483 2.77 -13.15 -24.89
C TYR A 483 2.99 -12.64 -26.30
N VAL A 484 1.95 -12.02 -26.84
CA VAL A 484 1.99 -11.23 -28.06
C VAL A 484 2.00 -9.76 -27.69
N MET A 485 2.98 -9.01 -28.19
CA MET A 485 3.03 -7.56 -28.04
C MET A 485 2.43 -6.92 -29.28
N GLN A 486 1.36 -6.18 -29.09
CA GLN A 486 0.75 -5.34 -30.10
C GLN A 486 1.02 -3.88 -29.77
N VAL A 487 1.27 -3.05 -30.76
CA VAL A 487 1.51 -1.62 -30.58
C VAL A 487 0.68 -0.88 -31.62
N PRO A 488 -0.20 0.03 -31.17
CA PRO A 488 -0.98 0.83 -32.09
C PRO A 488 -0.08 1.72 -32.96
N GLU A 489 -0.46 1.97 -34.19
CA GLU A 489 0.24 2.89 -35.09
C GLU A 489 0.03 4.35 -34.66
N GLU A 490 -1.14 4.65 -34.10
CA GLU A 490 -1.52 5.97 -33.61
C GLU A 490 -2.25 5.87 -32.28
N GLU A 491 -2.19 6.92 -31.46
CA GLU A 491 -2.96 6.98 -30.22
C GLU A 491 -4.45 7.15 -30.49
N LYS A 492 -5.26 6.22 -29.98
CA LYS A 492 -6.72 6.22 -30.14
C LYS A 492 -7.40 6.44 -28.79
N TYR A 493 -8.39 7.35 -28.79
CA TYR A 493 -9.22 7.63 -27.62
C TYR A 493 -10.62 7.00 -27.71
N LEU A 494 -11.04 6.59 -28.91
CA LEU A 494 -12.35 5.99 -29.14
C LEU A 494 -12.18 4.68 -29.88
N ASN A 495 -12.84 3.65 -29.39
CA ASN A 495 -12.94 2.36 -30.06
C ASN A 495 -14.34 2.20 -30.67
N THR A 496 -14.39 1.81 -31.92
CA THR A 496 -15.64 1.44 -32.58
C THR A 496 -16.11 0.07 -32.11
N GLN A 497 -17.40 -0.25 -32.35
CA GLN A 497 -17.91 -1.57 -32.04
C GLN A 497 -17.12 -2.68 -32.77
N LYS A 498 -16.74 -2.46 -34.06
CA LYS A 498 -15.96 -3.42 -34.85
C LYS A 498 -14.57 -3.67 -34.26
N GLU A 499 -13.87 -2.64 -33.79
CA GLU A 499 -12.59 -2.77 -33.15
C GLU A 499 -12.68 -3.58 -31.84
N LEU A 500 -13.72 -3.34 -31.05
CA LEU A 500 -13.96 -4.13 -29.84
C LEU A 500 -14.32 -5.60 -30.16
N GLU A 501 -15.14 -5.84 -31.19
CA GLU A 501 -15.42 -7.20 -31.69
C GLU A 501 -14.13 -7.88 -32.17
N ALA A 502 -13.28 -7.20 -32.94
CA ALA A 502 -11.98 -7.71 -33.38
C ALA A 502 -11.06 -8.04 -32.19
N MET A 503 -11.05 -7.19 -31.15
CA MET A 503 -10.32 -7.42 -29.91
C MET A 503 -10.80 -8.69 -29.19
N LEU A 504 -12.13 -8.92 -29.12
CA LEU A 504 -12.69 -10.16 -28.53
C LEU A 504 -12.21 -11.39 -29.28
N VAL A 505 -12.26 -11.37 -30.61
CA VAL A 505 -11.77 -12.48 -31.46
C VAL A 505 -10.28 -12.71 -31.24
N GLY A 506 -9.48 -11.64 -31.12
CA GLY A 506 -8.06 -11.66 -30.80
C GLY A 506 -7.76 -12.34 -29.46
N TYR A 507 -8.46 -11.96 -28.37
CA TYR A 507 -8.30 -12.59 -27.06
C TYR A 507 -8.62 -14.07 -27.06
N LEU A 508 -9.56 -14.52 -27.87
CA LEU A 508 -9.98 -15.93 -27.93
C LEU A 508 -9.13 -16.77 -28.90
N GLY A 509 -8.23 -16.12 -29.67
CA GLY A 509 -7.38 -16.78 -30.68
C GLY A 509 -6.46 -17.86 -30.14
N GLY A 510 -5.81 -17.63 -28.97
CA GLY A 510 -4.94 -18.62 -28.35
C GLY A 510 -5.67 -19.91 -27.98
N ARG A 511 -6.80 -19.78 -27.31
CA ARG A 511 -7.63 -20.93 -26.95
C ARG A 511 -8.20 -21.68 -28.18
N ALA A 512 -8.59 -20.94 -29.22
CA ALA A 512 -9.07 -21.54 -30.46
C ALA A 512 -7.96 -22.34 -31.16
N ALA A 513 -6.71 -21.84 -31.14
CA ALA A 513 -5.57 -22.57 -31.65
C ALA A 513 -5.28 -23.87 -30.87
N GLU A 514 -5.36 -23.83 -29.53
CA GLU A 514 -5.21 -25.03 -28.70
C GLU A 514 -6.24 -26.11 -29.09
N GLU A 515 -7.52 -25.75 -29.15
CA GLU A 515 -8.60 -26.69 -29.48
C GLU A 515 -8.42 -27.31 -30.87
N ILE A 516 -8.12 -26.50 -31.89
CA ILE A 516 -7.96 -26.97 -33.26
C ILE A 516 -6.73 -27.87 -33.45
N VAL A 517 -5.64 -27.60 -32.72
CA VAL A 517 -4.36 -28.28 -32.91
C VAL A 517 -4.24 -29.52 -32.04
N PHE A 518 -4.71 -29.47 -30.82
CA PHE A 518 -4.49 -30.51 -29.80
C PHE A 518 -5.76 -31.24 -29.39
N ASP A 519 -6.94 -30.86 -29.94
CA ASP A 519 -8.25 -31.36 -29.50
C ASP A 519 -8.42 -31.28 -27.96
N SER A 520 -7.79 -30.26 -27.37
CA SER A 520 -7.75 -30.04 -25.94
C SER A 520 -7.51 -28.58 -25.65
N VAL A 521 -7.84 -28.15 -24.45
CA VAL A 521 -7.69 -26.77 -23.98
C VAL A 521 -6.99 -26.74 -22.65
N THR A 522 -6.19 -25.69 -22.39
CA THR A 522 -5.42 -25.57 -21.16
C THR A 522 -5.90 -24.41 -20.30
N THR A 523 -5.36 -24.34 -19.08
CA THR A 523 -5.58 -23.22 -18.15
C THR A 523 -4.85 -21.94 -18.58
N GLY A 524 -4.02 -21.99 -19.61
CA GLY A 524 -3.24 -20.85 -20.12
C GLY A 524 -4.12 -19.67 -20.54
N ALA A 525 -5.27 -19.96 -21.14
CA ALA A 525 -6.21 -18.95 -21.64
C ALA A 525 -7.04 -18.23 -20.55
N SER A 526 -6.77 -18.44 -19.25
CA SER A 526 -7.62 -17.88 -18.18
C SER A 526 -7.65 -16.35 -18.16
N ASN A 527 -6.51 -15.69 -18.38
CA ASN A 527 -6.43 -14.25 -18.45
C ASN A 527 -7.11 -13.68 -19.70
N ASP A 528 -6.98 -14.35 -20.82
CA ASP A 528 -7.59 -13.92 -22.09
C ASP A 528 -9.11 -13.99 -22.02
N ILE A 529 -9.65 -15.04 -21.41
CA ILE A 529 -11.09 -15.21 -21.14
C ILE A 529 -11.57 -14.09 -20.19
N GLU A 530 -10.79 -13.75 -19.18
CA GLU A 530 -11.13 -12.66 -18.25
C GLU A 530 -11.18 -11.32 -18.97
N GLN A 531 -10.19 -10.99 -19.80
CA GLN A 531 -10.16 -9.75 -20.59
C GLN A 531 -11.30 -9.72 -21.62
N ALA A 532 -11.52 -10.80 -22.35
CA ALA A 532 -12.64 -10.91 -23.29
C ALA A 532 -13.98 -10.68 -22.58
N THR A 533 -14.18 -11.29 -21.42
CA THR A 533 -15.41 -11.12 -20.62
C THR A 533 -15.59 -9.66 -20.16
N LYS A 534 -14.53 -8.99 -19.73
CA LYS A 534 -14.59 -7.57 -19.34
C LYS A 534 -15.01 -6.69 -20.50
N VAL A 535 -14.39 -6.87 -21.68
CA VAL A 535 -14.71 -6.09 -22.88
C VAL A 535 -16.14 -6.35 -23.32
N ALA A 536 -16.56 -7.61 -23.45
CA ALA A 536 -17.92 -7.98 -23.85
C ALA A 536 -18.97 -7.40 -22.89
N ARG A 537 -18.71 -7.47 -21.58
CA ARG A 537 -19.60 -6.90 -20.56
C ARG A 537 -19.68 -5.37 -20.67
N ALA A 538 -18.55 -4.70 -20.91
CA ALA A 538 -18.52 -3.25 -21.08
C ALA A 538 -19.29 -2.80 -22.35
N MET A 539 -19.15 -3.51 -23.46
CA MET A 539 -19.90 -3.26 -24.69
C MET A 539 -21.41 -3.26 -24.44
N ILE A 540 -21.89 -4.21 -23.67
CA ILE A 540 -23.32 -4.39 -23.39
C ILE A 540 -23.81 -3.41 -22.33
N THR A 541 -23.07 -3.24 -21.23
CA THR A 541 -23.59 -2.53 -20.04
C THR A 541 -23.22 -1.07 -19.97
N GLN A 542 -22.13 -0.65 -20.65
CA GLN A 542 -21.60 0.72 -20.53
C GLN A 542 -21.66 1.48 -21.85
N TYR A 543 -21.37 0.84 -22.99
CA TYR A 543 -21.23 1.54 -24.28
C TYR A 543 -22.48 1.53 -25.13
N GLY A 544 -23.55 0.83 -24.72
CA GLY A 544 -24.80 0.77 -25.47
C GLY A 544 -24.68 0.08 -26.83
N MET A 545 -23.74 -0.88 -26.96
CA MET A 545 -23.48 -1.63 -28.18
C MET A 545 -24.29 -2.92 -28.31
N SER A 546 -25.28 -3.10 -27.43
CA SER A 546 -26.22 -4.22 -27.48
C SER A 546 -27.44 -3.88 -28.32
N LYS A 547 -27.82 -4.76 -29.22
CA LYS A 547 -29.10 -4.63 -29.99
C LYS A 547 -30.32 -4.81 -29.09
N LYS A 548 -30.19 -5.60 -28.01
CA LYS A 548 -31.27 -5.93 -27.10
C LYS A 548 -31.57 -4.82 -26.11
N PHE A 549 -30.54 -4.24 -25.52
CA PHE A 549 -30.65 -3.20 -24.51
C PHE A 549 -30.56 -1.77 -25.08
N GLY A 550 -30.10 -1.62 -26.31
CA GLY A 550 -29.97 -0.34 -26.98
C GLY A 550 -29.08 0.63 -26.19
N LEU A 551 -29.60 1.85 -25.98
CA LEU A 551 -28.84 2.94 -25.33
C LEU A 551 -29.00 2.97 -23.81
N MET A 552 -29.45 1.88 -23.19
CA MET A 552 -29.62 1.80 -21.73
C MET A 552 -28.27 1.57 -21.05
N GLY A 553 -27.83 2.49 -20.17
CA GLY A 553 -26.68 2.28 -19.30
C GLY A 553 -27.05 1.36 -18.14
N LEU A 554 -26.48 0.15 -18.12
CA LEU A 554 -26.79 -0.92 -17.15
C LEU A 554 -25.78 -1.01 -16.03
N ALA A 555 -24.63 -0.34 -16.15
CA ALA A 555 -23.58 -0.33 -15.13
C ALA A 555 -22.97 1.07 -14.97
N THR A 556 -22.57 1.37 -13.74
CA THR A 556 -21.72 2.53 -13.41
C THR A 556 -20.36 2.07 -12.95
N GLN A 557 -19.32 2.84 -13.30
CA GLN A 557 -17.97 2.60 -12.81
C GLN A 557 -17.79 3.18 -11.41
N GLU A 558 -17.49 2.32 -10.43
CA GLU A 558 -16.97 2.74 -9.14
C GLU A 558 -15.43 2.74 -9.18
N ASN A 559 -14.81 3.62 -8.41
CA ASN A 559 -13.35 3.78 -8.35
C ASN A 559 -12.71 4.08 -9.72
N GLN A 560 -13.18 5.11 -10.39
CA GLN A 560 -12.79 5.49 -11.75
C GLN A 560 -11.26 5.57 -11.97
N TYR A 561 -10.50 6.02 -10.98
CA TYR A 561 -9.03 6.21 -11.06
C TYR A 561 -8.21 5.05 -10.49
N LEU A 562 -8.87 4.00 -10.00
CA LEU A 562 -8.27 2.72 -9.65
C LEU A 562 -8.68 1.66 -10.68
N ASN A 563 -8.70 0.40 -10.30
CA ASN A 563 -9.12 -0.71 -11.19
C ASN A 563 -10.65 -0.74 -11.36
N GLY A 564 -11.24 0.36 -11.83
CA GLY A 564 -12.66 0.65 -11.90
C GLY A 564 -13.54 -0.60 -11.97
N ARG A 565 -14.30 -0.86 -10.90
CA ARG A 565 -15.28 -1.96 -10.88
C ARG A 565 -16.59 -1.45 -11.47
N ALA A 566 -17.05 -2.08 -12.53
CA ALA A 566 -18.39 -1.85 -13.03
C ALA A 566 -19.41 -2.53 -12.09
N VAL A 567 -20.34 -1.74 -11.56
CA VAL A 567 -21.45 -2.23 -10.72
C VAL A 567 -22.73 -2.13 -11.54
N LEU A 568 -23.45 -3.23 -11.63
CA LEU A 568 -24.72 -3.29 -12.34
C LEU A 568 -25.80 -2.52 -11.59
N ASN A 569 -26.51 -1.65 -12.30
CA ASN A 569 -27.62 -0.83 -11.80
C ASN A 569 -28.93 -1.27 -12.44
N CYS A 570 -29.20 -2.55 -12.47
CA CYS A 570 -30.38 -3.14 -13.07
C CYS A 570 -30.96 -4.24 -12.17
N GLY A 571 -32.22 -4.63 -12.42
CA GLY A 571 -32.85 -5.73 -11.70
C GLY A 571 -32.26 -7.10 -12.09
N ASP A 572 -32.45 -8.10 -11.24
CA ASP A 572 -31.86 -9.45 -11.39
C ASP A 572 -32.20 -10.14 -12.72
N ASN A 573 -33.41 -9.95 -13.23
CA ASN A 573 -33.79 -10.48 -14.55
C ASN A 573 -32.97 -9.88 -15.68
N THR A 574 -32.77 -8.56 -15.66
CA THR A 574 -31.93 -7.86 -16.64
C THR A 574 -30.45 -8.27 -16.51
N ALA A 575 -29.97 -8.46 -15.29
CA ALA A 575 -28.60 -8.95 -15.07
C ALA A 575 -28.40 -10.37 -15.66
N THR A 576 -29.38 -11.25 -15.51
CA THR A 576 -29.36 -12.57 -16.14
C THR A 576 -29.34 -12.49 -17.66
N GLU A 577 -30.13 -11.56 -18.24
CA GLU A 577 -30.16 -11.35 -19.69
C GLU A 577 -28.85 -10.74 -20.22
N VAL A 578 -28.17 -9.89 -19.43
CA VAL A 578 -26.83 -9.38 -19.73
C VAL A 578 -25.83 -10.53 -19.79
N ASP A 579 -25.87 -11.45 -18.80
CA ASP A 579 -24.98 -12.60 -18.80
C ASP A 579 -25.20 -13.52 -20.01
N HIS A 580 -26.45 -13.74 -20.42
CA HIS A 580 -26.76 -14.48 -21.65
C HIS A 580 -26.21 -13.82 -22.90
N GLU A 581 -26.32 -12.49 -23.03
CA GLU A 581 -25.82 -11.77 -24.18
C GLU A 581 -24.29 -11.72 -24.22
N VAL A 582 -23.64 -11.60 -23.05
CA VAL A 582 -22.17 -11.73 -22.93
C VAL A 582 -21.71 -13.11 -23.39
N MET A 583 -22.36 -14.17 -22.94
CA MET A 583 -22.03 -15.55 -23.37
C MET A 583 -22.19 -15.72 -24.88
N GLU A 584 -23.25 -15.18 -25.46
CA GLU A 584 -23.49 -15.29 -26.90
C GLU A 584 -22.45 -14.50 -27.72
N LEU A 585 -22.09 -13.28 -27.29
CA LEU A 585 -21.07 -12.48 -27.93
C LEU A 585 -19.69 -13.19 -27.90
N LEU A 586 -19.33 -13.76 -26.74
CA LEU A 586 -18.10 -14.54 -26.60
C LEU A 586 -18.12 -15.80 -27.47
N ARG A 587 -19.25 -16.50 -27.55
CA ARG A 587 -19.43 -17.68 -28.39
C ARG A 587 -19.24 -17.33 -29.88
N VAL A 588 -19.88 -16.28 -30.36
CA VAL A 588 -19.76 -15.84 -31.75
C VAL A 588 -18.31 -15.44 -32.07
N SER A 589 -17.66 -14.69 -31.17
CA SER A 589 -16.25 -14.29 -31.34
C SER A 589 -15.32 -15.51 -31.35
N TYR A 590 -15.60 -16.52 -30.52
CA TYR A 590 -14.82 -17.75 -30.48
C TYR A 590 -14.94 -18.58 -31.76
N GLU A 591 -16.16 -18.75 -32.29
CA GLU A 591 -16.37 -19.46 -33.56
C GLU A 591 -15.70 -18.70 -34.71
N GLU A 592 -15.68 -17.37 -34.71
CA GLU A 592 -14.95 -16.59 -35.70
C GLU A 592 -13.43 -16.81 -35.59
N ALA A 593 -12.88 -16.82 -34.37
CA ALA A 593 -11.46 -17.14 -34.15
C ALA A 593 -11.12 -18.55 -34.69
N LYS A 594 -11.97 -19.54 -34.41
CA LYS A 594 -11.79 -20.91 -34.95
C LYS A 594 -11.85 -20.95 -36.48
N ARG A 595 -12.77 -20.21 -37.08
CA ARG A 595 -12.90 -20.11 -38.53
C ARG A 595 -11.63 -19.55 -39.16
N LEU A 596 -11.10 -18.43 -38.63
CA LEU A 596 -9.88 -17.78 -39.10
C LEU A 596 -8.67 -18.71 -38.99
N ILE A 597 -8.49 -19.36 -37.85
CA ILE A 597 -7.36 -20.29 -37.64
C ILE A 597 -7.44 -21.52 -38.54
N SER A 598 -8.64 -22.10 -38.70
CA SER A 598 -8.83 -23.28 -39.52
C SER A 598 -8.54 -23.01 -40.98
N SER A 599 -8.93 -21.84 -41.52
CA SER A 599 -8.66 -21.43 -42.88
C SER A 599 -7.17 -21.15 -43.15
N HIS A 600 -6.39 -20.75 -42.13
CA HIS A 600 -4.97 -20.42 -42.24
C HIS A 600 -4.09 -21.40 -41.45
N ARG A 601 -4.53 -22.67 -41.33
CA ARG A 601 -3.82 -23.70 -40.55
C ARG A 601 -2.36 -23.88 -40.95
N LYS A 602 -2.03 -23.80 -42.24
CA LYS A 602 -0.63 -23.94 -42.74
C LYS A 602 0.26 -22.80 -42.16
N ALA A 603 -0.26 -21.59 -42.16
CA ALA A 603 0.48 -20.44 -41.62
C ALA A 603 0.71 -20.62 -40.11
N LEU A 604 -0.33 -21.02 -39.34
CA LEU A 604 -0.21 -21.34 -37.92
C LEU A 604 0.92 -22.35 -37.66
N ASP A 605 0.93 -23.48 -38.40
CA ASP A 605 1.92 -24.56 -38.19
C ASP A 605 3.36 -24.08 -38.49
N LYS A 606 3.58 -23.32 -39.59
CA LYS A 606 4.90 -22.82 -39.94
C LYS A 606 5.45 -21.78 -39.01
N ILE A 607 4.60 -20.83 -38.60
CA ILE A 607 5.00 -19.78 -37.66
C ILE A 607 5.26 -20.38 -36.25
N ALA A 608 4.41 -21.31 -35.78
CA ALA A 608 4.63 -21.99 -34.51
C ALA A 608 5.92 -22.80 -34.50
N ALA A 609 6.25 -23.53 -35.59
CA ALA A 609 7.50 -24.26 -35.72
C ALA A 609 8.73 -23.34 -35.68
N TYR A 610 8.65 -22.17 -36.31
CA TYR A 610 9.69 -21.16 -36.23
C TYR A 610 9.83 -20.56 -34.82
N LEU A 611 8.72 -20.21 -34.18
CA LEU A 611 8.69 -19.67 -32.83
C LEU A 611 9.23 -20.66 -31.77
N ILE A 612 8.92 -21.95 -31.87
CA ILE A 612 9.45 -22.99 -30.98
C ILE A 612 10.99 -23.01 -31.00
N ARG A 613 11.61 -22.77 -32.15
CA ARG A 613 13.09 -22.79 -32.28
C ARG A 613 13.73 -21.50 -31.82
N LYS A 614 13.14 -20.36 -32.20
CA LYS A 614 13.74 -19.05 -31.95
C LYS A 614 13.34 -18.46 -30.59
N GLU A 615 12.26 -19.00 -29.96
CA GLU A 615 11.65 -18.59 -28.71
C GLU A 615 11.04 -17.17 -28.71
N THR A 616 11.53 -16.29 -29.56
CA THR A 616 11.05 -14.92 -29.74
C THR A 616 11.18 -14.51 -31.18
N ILE A 617 10.10 -14.01 -31.77
CA ILE A 617 10.06 -13.52 -33.16
C ILE A 617 9.52 -12.10 -33.20
N THR A 618 10.04 -11.30 -34.13
CA THR A 618 9.53 -9.94 -34.36
C THR A 618 8.29 -9.96 -35.26
N GLY A 619 7.46 -8.91 -35.18
CA GLY A 619 6.31 -8.77 -36.06
C GLY A 619 6.67 -8.79 -37.55
N LYS A 620 7.86 -8.27 -37.91
CA LYS A 620 8.37 -8.34 -39.30
C LYS A 620 8.58 -9.78 -39.73
N GLU A 621 9.26 -10.60 -38.94
CA GLU A 621 9.50 -12.01 -39.23
C GLU A 621 8.20 -12.80 -39.32
N PHE A 622 7.28 -12.53 -38.37
CA PHE A 622 5.93 -13.10 -38.39
C PHE A 622 5.22 -12.79 -39.71
N MET A 623 5.18 -11.51 -40.13
CA MET A 623 4.51 -11.09 -41.37
C MET A 623 5.16 -11.63 -42.64
N ILE A 624 6.49 -11.79 -42.68
CA ILE A 624 7.21 -12.39 -43.81
C ILE A 624 6.74 -13.85 -44.00
N ILE A 625 6.74 -14.64 -42.89
CA ILE A 625 6.33 -16.04 -42.94
C ILE A 625 4.84 -16.14 -43.28
N PHE A 626 4.01 -15.31 -42.70
CA PHE A 626 2.58 -15.29 -42.95
C PHE A 626 2.27 -15.01 -44.44
N ARG A 627 2.80 -13.92 -45.00
CA ARG A 627 2.61 -13.55 -46.41
C ARG A 627 3.14 -14.59 -47.38
N ALA A 628 4.30 -15.20 -47.08
CA ALA A 628 4.87 -16.26 -47.90
C ALA A 628 3.94 -17.48 -47.99
N VAL A 629 3.37 -17.89 -46.86
CA VAL A 629 2.43 -19.03 -46.87
C VAL A 629 1.12 -18.70 -47.60
N GLU A 630 0.59 -17.48 -47.43
CA GLU A 630 -0.60 -17.01 -48.15
C GLU A 630 -0.40 -16.97 -49.67
N LYS A 631 0.82 -16.62 -50.13
CA LYS A 631 1.19 -16.64 -51.56
C LYS A 631 1.56 -18.05 -52.08
N GLY A 632 1.47 -19.07 -51.24
CA GLY A 632 1.77 -20.45 -51.62
C GLY A 632 3.26 -20.75 -51.77
N LEU A 633 4.15 -19.87 -51.28
CA LEU A 633 5.59 -20.11 -51.29
C LEU A 633 5.97 -21.23 -50.31
N GLU A 634 6.96 -22.03 -50.67
CA GLU A 634 7.49 -23.06 -49.78
C GLU A 634 8.28 -22.42 -48.62
N VAL A 635 7.76 -22.56 -47.40
CA VAL A 635 8.48 -22.16 -46.20
C VAL A 635 9.13 -23.38 -45.56
N SER A 636 10.47 -23.38 -45.53
CA SER A 636 11.24 -24.46 -44.92
C SER A 636 10.93 -24.56 -43.40
N ASP A 637 10.84 -25.79 -42.90
CA ASP A 637 10.72 -26.01 -41.46
C ASP A 637 11.97 -25.60 -40.69
N VAL A 638 13.12 -25.45 -41.35
CA VAL A 638 14.37 -24.96 -40.80
C VAL A 638 14.72 -23.61 -41.46
N LEU A 639 14.06 -22.56 -41.03
CA LEU A 639 14.31 -21.20 -41.48
C LEU A 639 15.45 -20.58 -40.64
N ASP A 640 16.50 -20.12 -41.27
CA ASP A 640 17.56 -19.29 -40.67
C ASP A 640 17.43 -17.83 -41.13
N ALA A 641 18.37 -16.98 -40.69
CA ALA A 641 18.33 -15.56 -41.03
C ALA A 641 18.53 -15.29 -42.53
N GLU A 642 19.26 -16.16 -43.25
CA GLU A 642 19.46 -16.05 -44.71
C GLU A 642 18.22 -16.52 -45.46
N GLY A 643 17.62 -17.64 -45.03
CA GLY A 643 16.37 -18.14 -45.57
C GLY A 643 15.22 -17.15 -45.39
N LEU A 644 15.16 -16.45 -44.25
CA LEU A 644 14.15 -15.42 -43.99
C LEU A 644 14.32 -14.20 -44.94
N LYS A 645 15.55 -13.78 -45.21
CA LYS A 645 15.83 -12.71 -46.18
C LYS A 645 15.44 -13.11 -47.60
N ALA A 646 15.80 -14.32 -47.99
CA ALA A 646 15.43 -14.85 -49.31
C ALA A 646 13.91 -14.93 -49.46
N LEU A 647 13.21 -15.31 -48.39
CA LEU A 647 11.74 -15.36 -48.33
C LEU A 647 11.11 -13.95 -48.44
N ASP A 648 11.68 -12.94 -47.77
CA ASP A 648 11.25 -11.54 -47.87
C ASP A 648 11.43 -10.99 -49.29
N GLU A 649 12.55 -11.31 -49.93
CA GLU A 649 12.80 -10.93 -51.32
C GLU A 649 11.81 -11.60 -52.31
N ALA A 650 11.49 -12.89 -52.09
CA ALA A 650 10.50 -13.60 -52.86
C ALA A 650 9.09 -13.02 -52.71
N VAL A 651 8.67 -12.71 -51.47
CA VAL A 651 7.37 -12.06 -51.17
C VAL A 651 7.28 -10.70 -51.88
N LYS A 652 8.34 -9.88 -51.82
CA LYS A 652 8.40 -8.57 -52.49
C LYS A 652 8.39 -8.66 -53.99
N ALA A 653 8.97 -9.72 -54.56
CA ALA A 653 8.95 -9.96 -55.99
C ALA A 653 7.54 -10.29 -56.47
N GLU A 654 6.81 -11.12 -55.73
CA GLU A 654 5.42 -11.45 -56.02
C GLU A 654 4.47 -10.28 -55.85
N ASP A 655 4.65 -9.43 -54.78
CA ASP A 655 3.88 -8.19 -54.59
C ASP A 655 3.95 -7.29 -55.82
N LYS A 656 5.17 -7.10 -56.40
CA LYS A 656 5.36 -6.33 -57.62
C LYS A 656 4.69 -6.94 -58.87
N THR A 657 4.61 -8.25 -58.90
CA THR A 657 3.96 -8.97 -60.01
C THR A 657 2.45 -8.84 -59.93
N ASP A 658 1.90 -8.91 -58.73
CA ASP A 658 0.47 -8.72 -58.47
C ASP A 658 0.02 -7.29 -58.75
N GLU A 659 0.81 -6.25 -58.37
CA GLU A 659 0.56 -4.85 -58.71
C GLU A 659 0.60 -4.63 -60.21
N ALA A 660 1.60 -5.21 -60.93
CA ALA A 660 1.69 -5.09 -62.39
C ALA A 660 0.53 -5.78 -63.14
N ASN A 661 0.03 -6.90 -62.59
CA ASN A 661 -1.13 -7.59 -63.16
C ASN A 661 -2.44 -6.83 -62.85
N ALA A 662 -2.60 -6.22 -61.67
CA ALA A 662 -3.76 -5.39 -61.32
C ALA A 662 -3.81 -4.13 -62.21
N ASP A 663 -2.66 -3.49 -62.49
CA ASP A 663 -2.59 -2.34 -63.39
C ASP A 663 -2.92 -2.75 -64.85
N THR A 664 -2.60 -3.98 -65.24
CA THR A 664 -2.91 -4.51 -66.57
C THR A 664 -4.40 -4.85 -66.70
N GLU A 665 -5.03 -5.46 -65.68
CA GLU A 665 -6.47 -5.72 -65.67
C GLU A 665 -7.30 -4.43 -65.60
N THR A 666 -6.85 -3.39 -64.88
CA THR A 666 -7.49 -2.08 -64.87
C THR A 666 -7.31 -1.36 -66.23
N ALA A 667 -6.18 -1.52 -66.90
CA ALA A 667 -5.96 -0.99 -68.23
C ALA A 667 -6.78 -1.73 -69.30
N GLU A 668 -6.93 -3.05 -69.23
CA GLU A 668 -7.80 -3.82 -70.14
C GLU A 668 -9.29 -3.55 -69.91
N SER A 669 -9.73 -3.37 -68.65
CA SER A 669 -11.11 -2.99 -68.33
C SER A 669 -11.45 -1.54 -68.75
N ALA A 670 -10.47 -0.64 -68.84
CA ALA A 670 -10.62 0.72 -69.34
C ALA A 670 -10.74 0.80 -70.88
N ILE A 671 -10.26 -0.23 -71.60
CA ILE A 671 -10.35 -0.30 -73.06
C ILE A 671 -11.68 -0.91 -73.55
N ALA A 672 -12.45 -1.54 -72.70
CA ALA A 672 -13.70 -2.27 -73.03
C ALA A 672 -15.00 -1.52 -72.65
N VAL A 673 -15.06 -0.22 -72.72
CA VAL A 673 -16.34 0.50 -72.60
C VAL A 673 -16.68 1.16 -73.95
N PRO A 674 -17.59 0.56 -74.78
CA PRO A 674 -18.18 1.28 -75.87
C PRO A 674 -19.12 2.33 -75.33
N ALA A 675 -18.95 3.57 -75.88
CA ALA A 675 -19.84 4.66 -75.68
C ALA A 675 -21.30 4.27 -75.95
N ILE A 676 -22.14 4.27 -74.92
CA ILE A 676 -23.60 4.42 -75.07
C ILE A 676 -24.00 5.69 -74.37
N GLU A 677 -23.94 6.79 -75.10
CA GLU A 677 -24.75 7.95 -74.88
C GLU A 677 -26.23 7.66 -75.18
N GLN A 678 -27.09 8.33 -74.45
CA GLN A 678 -28.51 8.54 -74.69
C GLN A 678 -29.49 7.45 -74.24
N TYR A 679 -30.15 7.66 -73.15
CA TYR A 679 -31.58 8.04 -73.05
C TYR A 679 -32.05 8.07 -71.57
N ARG A 680 -32.42 9.32 -71.16
CA ARG A 680 -33.31 9.73 -70.06
C ARG A 680 -32.87 9.62 -68.62
#